data_1d43e94a55d91410995e140a908e381c
#
_entry.id   1d43e94a55d91410995e140a908e381c
#
_cell.length_a   1.000
_cell.length_b   1.000
_cell.length_c   1.000
_cell.angle_alpha   90.00
_cell.angle_beta   90.00
_cell.angle_gamma   90.00
#
_symmetry.space_group_name_H-M   'P 1'
#
loop_
_entity.id
_entity.type
_entity.pdbx_description
1 polymer ?
#
loop_
_entity_poly.entity_id
_entity_poly.type
_entity_poly.pdbx_seq_one_letter_code
_entity_poly.pdbx_strand_id
1 'polypeptide(L)'
;QEALKVAPVKVAIPANASSKVVLQVPVSGELNYWTPEQPNLYAVLLSLQAKKETLDMKYERFGWREWTLQGTTQYLNGKPYQLRGDSWHFMGIPQMTRRYAWAWFTAIKGMNANAVRPHAQIYPRFYMDVADEMGICVLNETANWASDGGPKLDSELFWEASKEHLKRFVLRDRNHASGFGWSISNENKPVILHVYNRPELMPQQKKAWEDWRDIVRANDPTRPWISADGEDDGDGILPVTVGHYGDMNSMKHWVGIGKPWGIGEHSMAYYGTPEQVAKYNGERAYESQLGRMEGLANECYHLLANQRNMGASYSTVFNMAWYALKPLPLGKKDMTTQPDISKDGVFFTEYKEGVPGVQPERVGPYCTTFNPGYDPNLPLYDPWPMYDAMRAANAPGHPAWSAYADIDKKQYEAPTATPAEKYKEVIFIGGDDSKLKGILDAQGVKFAAKITAPARMIYIVDGTYTLSVAEKKSMLANIAKGADVWIWGLTPQTVNVYNEILPLPVALDNLKRSSFLPVQKSWIRGLNNSDFYFCELQRADASEYSLTGALVEEGEVLLNACKTDWRAWNKRPEELKTASTVRSEYECTAATPVFVKYRKDASCFYISTLKEFTNSEKGYNTLGVILKNAGIDCNEIEVKSNEVFFLRDNQLIFPVVTKDRLVKKADGWALDIYVFSPRPLDDLLIEPNMPKLTLVVKAKECQLAINDKAYTAASQNRHEATYKELPLLQGWNKISIKIGERDKNEFSGNFRCD
;
A
#
# COMPACT_ATOMS: atom_id res chain seq x y z
N GLN A 1 -33.00 -15.24 29.17
CA GLN A 1 -34.26 -14.62 29.60
C GLN A 1 -35.24 -14.63 28.42
N GLU A 2 -36.51 -15.06 28.66
CA GLU A 2 -37.54 -15.02 27.62
C GLU A 2 -37.91 -13.54 27.34
N ALA A 3 -37.63 -13.11 26.11
CA ALA A 3 -37.92 -11.72 25.69
C ALA A 3 -39.37 -11.57 25.15
N LEU A 4 -39.89 -12.65 24.52
CA LEU A 4 -41.21 -12.63 23.91
C LEU A 4 -41.77 -14.07 23.85
N LYS A 5 -43.00 -14.29 24.31
CA LYS A 5 -43.68 -15.57 24.21
C LYS A 5 -44.63 -15.58 23.03
N VAL A 6 -44.47 -16.56 22.14
CA VAL A 6 -45.33 -16.78 20.97
C VAL A 6 -46.36 -17.85 21.25
N ALA A 7 -47.63 -17.54 20.98
CA ALA A 7 -48.70 -18.50 21.14
C ALA A 7 -48.54 -19.70 20.19
N PRO A 8 -48.78 -20.95 20.64
CA PRO A 8 -48.69 -22.12 19.78
C PRO A 8 -49.74 -22.10 18.68
N VAL A 9 -49.36 -22.53 17.46
CA VAL A 9 -50.24 -22.64 16.31
C VAL A 9 -50.47 -24.10 15.98
N LYS A 10 -51.71 -24.50 15.80
CA LYS A 10 -52.05 -25.87 15.35
C LYS A 10 -51.83 -25.99 13.85
N VAL A 11 -51.09 -27.01 13.47
CA VAL A 11 -50.73 -27.29 12.06
C VAL A 11 -51.18 -28.71 11.70
N ALA A 12 -51.89 -28.82 10.58
CA ALA A 12 -52.21 -30.13 9.98
C ALA A 12 -51.24 -30.37 8.81
N ILE A 13 -50.48 -31.44 8.85
CA ILE A 13 -49.56 -31.81 7.78
C ILE A 13 -50.10 -33.07 7.15
N PRO A 14 -50.53 -33.08 5.86
CA PRO A 14 -50.94 -34.28 5.17
C PRO A 14 -49.86 -35.32 5.08
N ALA A 15 -50.21 -36.59 4.96
CA ALA A 15 -49.25 -37.67 4.76
C ALA A 15 -48.40 -37.43 3.50
N ASN A 16 -47.09 -37.64 3.57
CA ASN A 16 -46.11 -37.43 2.51
C ASN A 16 -46.07 -35.98 1.95
N ALA A 17 -46.45 -34.97 2.74
CA ALA A 17 -46.47 -33.58 2.33
C ALA A 17 -45.69 -32.69 3.35
N SER A 18 -45.37 -31.49 2.92
CA SER A 18 -44.83 -30.41 3.77
C SER A 18 -45.82 -29.27 3.83
N SER A 19 -45.87 -28.58 4.98
CA SER A 19 -46.69 -27.35 5.17
C SER A 19 -45.80 -26.21 5.64
N LYS A 20 -45.94 -25.04 4.99
CA LYS A 20 -45.28 -23.81 5.41
C LYS A 20 -46.17 -23.11 6.46
N VAL A 21 -45.59 -22.84 7.61
CA VAL A 21 -46.24 -22.09 8.70
C VAL A 21 -45.55 -20.73 8.84
N VAL A 22 -46.35 -19.67 8.84
CA VAL A 22 -45.89 -18.31 9.08
C VAL A 22 -46.45 -17.85 10.44
N LEU A 23 -45.52 -17.52 11.37
CA LEU A 23 -45.86 -16.96 12.66
C LEU A 23 -45.57 -15.47 12.60
N GLN A 24 -46.57 -14.66 12.89
CA GLN A 24 -46.41 -13.21 13.01
C GLN A 24 -46.72 -12.81 14.47
N VAL A 25 -45.79 -12.13 15.08
CA VAL A 25 -45.89 -11.72 16.48
C VAL A 25 -45.56 -10.24 16.56
N PRO A 26 -46.47 -9.42 17.12
CA PRO A 26 -46.16 -8.02 17.41
C PRO A 26 -45.08 -7.97 18.48
N VAL A 27 -44.02 -7.22 18.22
CA VAL A 27 -42.98 -6.96 19.20
C VAL A 27 -43.42 -5.80 20.06
N SER A 28 -43.69 -6.07 21.35
CA SER A 28 -43.99 -5.05 22.33
C SER A 28 -42.86 -4.97 23.35
N GLY A 29 -42.28 -3.80 23.51
CA GLY A 29 -41.18 -3.56 24.43
C GLY A 29 -39.91 -3.07 23.74
N GLU A 30 -38.92 -2.68 24.55
CA GLU A 30 -37.65 -2.20 24.05
C GLU A 30 -36.76 -3.42 23.69
N LEU A 31 -36.46 -3.55 22.42
CA LEU A 31 -35.46 -4.50 21.94
C LEU A 31 -34.15 -3.76 21.67
N ASN A 32 -33.06 -4.31 22.13
CA ASN A 32 -31.74 -3.76 21.86
C ASN A 32 -31.30 -4.13 20.45
N TYR A 33 -30.88 -3.14 19.67
CA TYR A 33 -30.30 -3.39 18.37
C TYR A 33 -28.93 -4.06 18.48
N TRP A 34 -28.65 -4.88 17.49
CA TRP A 34 -27.30 -5.37 17.25
C TRP A 34 -26.47 -4.28 16.57
N THR A 35 -25.29 -4.01 17.09
CA THR A 35 -24.25 -3.20 16.48
C THR A 35 -22.88 -3.84 16.74
N PRO A 36 -21.83 -3.50 15.99
CA PRO A 36 -20.46 -3.96 16.28
C PRO A 36 -19.98 -3.60 17.69
N GLU A 37 -20.42 -2.49 18.25
CA GLU A 37 -20.07 -2.03 19.59
C GLU A 37 -20.92 -2.71 20.68
N GLN A 38 -22.14 -3.11 20.34
CA GLN A 38 -23.09 -3.78 21.23
C GLN A 38 -23.79 -4.93 20.48
N PRO A 39 -23.16 -6.11 20.39
CA PRO A 39 -23.66 -7.23 19.62
C PRO A 39 -24.79 -7.99 20.33
N ASN A 40 -25.94 -7.32 20.52
CA ASN A 40 -27.10 -7.89 21.15
C ASN A 40 -27.75 -8.97 20.28
N LEU A 41 -27.86 -10.17 20.79
CA LEU A 41 -28.40 -11.34 20.09
C LEU A 41 -29.63 -11.89 20.77
N TYR A 42 -30.53 -12.39 19.98
CA TYR A 42 -31.75 -13.10 20.37
C TYR A 42 -31.78 -14.46 19.71
N ALA A 43 -32.65 -15.32 20.20
CA ALA A 43 -32.88 -16.62 19.61
C ALA A 43 -34.36 -16.94 19.55
N VAL A 44 -34.78 -17.55 18.44
CA VAL A 44 -36.07 -18.19 18.32
C VAL A 44 -35.90 -19.67 18.63
N LEU A 45 -36.65 -20.15 19.60
CA LEU A 45 -36.76 -21.56 19.88
C LEU A 45 -38.09 -22.08 19.32
N LEU A 46 -38.02 -22.94 18.32
CA LEU A 46 -39.17 -23.59 17.71
C LEU A 46 -39.29 -25.00 18.28
N SER A 47 -40.48 -25.36 18.73
CA SER A 47 -40.79 -26.70 19.22
C SER A 47 -41.97 -27.27 18.45
N LEU A 48 -41.77 -28.42 17.80
CA LEU A 48 -42.85 -29.19 17.17
C LEU A 48 -43.38 -30.21 18.15
N GLN A 49 -44.67 -30.14 18.47
CA GLN A 49 -45.29 -30.98 19.46
C GLN A 49 -46.48 -31.78 18.87
N ALA A 50 -46.63 -33.02 19.28
CA ALA A 50 -47.81 -33.84 19.01
C ALA A 50 -48.28 -34.50 20.32
N LYS A 51 -49.56 -34.35 20.66
CA LYS A 51 -50.20 -35.00 21.84
C LYS A 51 -49.44 -34.78 23.17
N LYS A 52 -48.78 -33.68 23.38
CA LYS A 52 -47.91 -33.34 24.55
C LYS A 52 -46.47 -33.87 24.48
N GLU A 53 -46.10 -34.53 23.42
CA GLU A 53 -44.74 -34.97 23.18
C GLU A 53 -44.02 -33.98 22.24
N THR A 54 -42.78 -33.60 22.55
CA THR A 54 -41.93 -32.80 21.69
C THR A 54 -41.30 -33.71 20.65
N LEU A 55 -41.67 -33.53 19.38
CA LEU A 55 -41.15 -34.32 18.28
C LEU A 55 -39.83 -33.78 17.74
N ASP A 56 -39.67 -32.45 17.72
CA ASP A 56 -38.47 -31.79 17.22
C ASP A 56 -38.33 -30.40 17.83
N MET A 57 -37.10 -29.95 17.93
CA MET A 57 -36.77 -28.59 18.41
C MET A 57 -35.72 -27.98 17.47
N LYS A 58 -35.94 -26.75 17.06
CA LYS A 58 -34.98 -25.95 16.31
C LYS A 58 -34.74 -24.63 17.02
N TYR A 59 -33.48 -24.27 17.06
CA TYR A 59 -32.98 -23.03 17.56
C TYR A 59 -32.39 -22.21 16.42
N GLU A 60 -32.77 -20.94 16.30
CA GLU A 60 -32.21 -20.04 15.32
C GLU A 60 -31.88 -18.70 15.99
N ARG A 61 -30.62 -18.25 15.84
CA ARG A 61 -30.13 -17.03 16.44
C ARG A 61 -30.20 -15.88 15.42
N PHE A 62 -30.45 -14.68 15.92
CA PHE A 62 -30.51 -13.47 15.11
C PHE A 62 -30.25 -12.21 15.96
N GLY A 63 -30.06 -11.06 15.30
CA GLY A 63 -30.00 -9.74 15.94
C GLY A 63 -30.89 -8.76 15.23
N TRP A 64 -31.52 -7.87 15.98
CA TRP A 64 -32.29 -6.77 15.45
C TRP A 64 -31.34 -5.70 14.89
N ARG A 65 -31.40 -5.43 13.59
CA ARG A 65 -30.61 -4.40 12.93
C ARG A 65 -31.23 -4.03 11.59
N GLU A 66 -30.94 -2.82 11.11
CA GLU A 66 -31.37 -2.33 9.83
C GLU A 66 -30.18 -1.73 9.06
N TRP A 67 -30.00 -2.21 7.84
CA TRP A 67 -29.05 -1.62 6.88
C TRP A 67 -29.82 -0.88 5.81
N THR A 68 -29.43 0.39 5.54
CA THR A 68 -30.01 1.19 4.46
C THR A 68 -28.93 1.93 3.68
N LEU A 69 -29.24 2.26 2.41
CA LEU A 69 -28.41 3.09 1.54
C LEU A 69 -29.20 4.36 1.23
N GLN A 70 -28.56 5.53 1.42
CA GLN A 70 -29.17 6.83 1.09
C GLN A 70 -28.13 7.71 0.40
N GLY A 71 -28.37 8.06 -0.88
CA GLY A 71 -27.39 8.77 -1.70
C GLY A 71 -26.08 7.96 -1.81
N THR A 72 -24.98 8.53 -1.35
CA THR A 72 -23.66 7.90 -1.37
C THR A 72 -23.25 7.25 -0.04
N THR A 73 -24.17 7.15 0.91
CA THR A 73 -23.86 6.75 2.29
C THR A 73 -24.63 5.49 2.69
N GLN A 74 -23.94 4.61 3.41
CA GLN A 74 -24.51 3.45 4.07
C GLN A 74 -24.84 3.76 5.54
N TYR A 75 -25.95 3.21 6.03
CA TYR A 75 -26.44 3.42 7.39
C TYR A 75 -26.66 2.08 8.10
N LEU A 76 -26.31 2.04 9.36
CA LEU A 76 -26.69 0.99 10.31
C LEU A 76 -27.61 1.59 11.38
N ASN A 77 -28.81 1.04 11.52
CA ASN A 77 -29.81 1.50 12.49
C ASN A 77 -30.04 3.03 12.42
N GLY A 78 -30.14 3.55 11.21
CA GLY A 78 -30.37 4.98 10.93
C GLY A 78 -29.17 5.91 11.12
N LYS A 79 -27.96 5.39 11.44
CA LYS A 79 -26.74 6.19 11.60
C LYS A 79 -25.76 5.89 10.45
N PRO A 80 -25.09 6.91 9.88
CA PRO A 80 -24.00 6.67 8.92
C PRO A 80 -22.96 5.72 9.50
N TYR A 81 -22.56 4.71 8.73
CA TYR A 81 -21.65 3.68 9.22
C TYR A 81 -20.60 3.33 8.19
N GLN A 82 -19.32 3.39 8.58
CA GLN A 82 -18.18 3.03 7.76
C GLN A 82 -17.63 1.67 8.17
N LEU A 83 -17.41 0.81 7.20
CA LEU A 83 -16.88 -0.53 7.36
C LEU A 83 -15.41 -0.57 6.96
N ARG A 84 -14.56 -1.08 7.83
CA ARG A 84 -13.10 -1.13 7.63
C ARG A 84 -12.55 -2.42 8.17
N GLY A 85 -11.61 -3.03 7.45
CA GLY A 85 -11.04 -4.27 7.93
C GLY A 85 -10.19 -5.02 6.92
N ASP A 86 -10.44 -6.30 6.81
CA ASP A 86 -9.62 -7.26 6.08
C ASP A 86 -10.43 -8.09 5.08
N SER A 87 -9.81 -8.37 3.96
CA SER A 87 -10.30 -9.30 2.95
C SER A 87 -9.37 -10.50 2.92
N TRP A 88 -9.83 -11.68 3.26
CA TRP A 88 -8.97 -12.81 3.53
C TRP A 88 -9.40 -14.13 2.89
N HIS A 89 -8.42 -14.94 2.47
CA HIS A 89 -8.63 -16.31 2.01
C HIS A 89 -8.77 -17.31 3.16
N PHE A 90 -9.68 -18.25 2.99
CA PHE A 90 -9.68 -19.46 3.79
C PHE A 90 -8.71 -20.49 3.17
N MET A 91 -7.67 -20.84 3.91
CA MET A 91 -6.55 -21.62 3.36
C MET A 91 -6.46 -23.05 3.89
N GLY A 92 -7.43 -23.51 4.66
CA GLY A 92 -7.54 -24.93 5.02
C GLY A 92 -7.69 -25.22 6.51
N ILE A 93 -7.23 -26.40 6.90
CA ILE A 93 -7.52 -27.02 8.20
C ILE A 93 -7.17 -26.14 9.44
N PRO A 94 -6.05 -25.42 9.49
CA PRO A 94 -5.75 -24.61 10.67
C PRO A 94 -6.79 -23.55 10.98
N GLN A 95 -7.51 -23.10 9.97
CA GLN A 95 -8.56 -22.10 10.07
C GLN A 95 -9.93 -22.69 10.44
N MET A 96 -10.07 -24.02 10.45
CA MET A 96 -11.32 -24.74 10.75
C MET A 96 -11.61 -24.81 12.24
N THR A 97 -11.35 -23.75 12.99
CA THR A 97 -11.61 -23.70 14.43
C THR A 97 -12.28 -22.40 14.85
N ARG A 98 -13.16 -22.43 15.86
CA ARG A 98 -13.72 -21.20 16.45
C ARG A 98 -12.63 -20.34 17.07
N ARG A 99 -11.56 -20.93 17.61
CA ARG A 99 -10.41 -20.20 18.14
C ARG A 99 -9.74 -19.34 17.06
N TYR A 100 -9.60 -19.88 15.86
CA TYR A 100 -9.01 -19.13 14.76
C TYR A 100 -9.90 -17.96 14.29
N ALA A 101 -11.20 -18.20 14.15
CA ALA A 101 -12.17 -17.14 13.88
C ALA A 101 -12.11 -16.04 14.95
N TRP A 102 -12.06 -16.45 16.20
CA TRP A 102 -11.95 -15.52 17.34
C TRP A 102 -10.64 -14.73 17.32
N ALA A 103 -9.51 -15.35 16.99
CA ALA A 103 -8.22 -14.70 16.86
C ALA A 103 -8.23 -13.63 15.74
N TRP A 104 -8.77 -13.99 14.60
CA TRP A 104 -8.90 -13.06 13.48
C TRP A 104 -9.76 -11.84 13.85
N PHE A 105 -10.93 -12.07 14.39
CA PHE A 105 -11.83 -10.99 14.79
C PHE A 105 -11.30 -10.15 15.96
N THR A 106 -10.53 -10.76 16.86
CA THR A 106 -9.81 -10.02 17.90
C THR A 106 -8.79 -9.07 17.29
N ALA A 107 -8.03 -9.53 16.29
CA ALA A 107 -7.07 -8.68 15.57
C ALA A 107 -7.77 -7.54 14.81
N ILE A 108 -8.91 -7.81 14.16
CA ILE A 108 -9.74 -6.78 13.51
C ILE A 108 -10.14 -5.67 14.50
N LYS A 109 -10.69 -6.05 15.65
CA LYS A 109 -11.08 -5.08 16.70
C LYS A 109 -9.87 -4.33 17.27
N GLY A 110 -8.75 -5.03 17.46
CA GLY A 110 -7.51 -4.44 17.97
C GLY A 110 -6.90 -3.37 17.05
N MET A 111 -7.19 -3.39 15.74
CA MET A 111 -6.78 -2.32 14.82
C MET A 111 -7.87 -1.27 14.55
N ASN A 112 -8.84 -1.10 15.45
CA ASN A 112 -9.96 -0.17 15.32
C ASN A 112 -10.82 -0.40 14.06
N ALA A 113 -10.88 -1.64 13.59
CA ALA A 113 -11.69 -2.06 12.45
C ALA A 113 -12.92 -2.85 12.91
N ASN A 114 -13.86 -3.08 12.00
CA ASN A 114 -15.17 -3.60 12.33
C ASN A 114 -15.75 -4.54 11.26
N ALA A 115 -14.99 -4.83 10.20
CA ALA A 115 -15.51 -5.59 9.07
C ALA A 115 -14.50 -6.59 8.52
N VAL A 116 -15.01 -7.64 7.91
CA VAL A 116 -14.24 -8.63 7.15
C VAL A 116 -14.96 -9.01 5.86
N ARG A 117 -14.18 -9.44 4.88
CA ARG A 117 -14.65 -10.05 3.65
C ARG A 117 -13.99 -11.41 3.49
N PRO A 118 -14.71 -12.52 3.64
CA PRO A 118 -14.24 -13.84 3.26
C PRO A 118 -14.05 -13.91 1.74
N HIS A 119 -12.81 -13.72 1.27
CA HIS A 119 -12.50 -13.58 -0.16
C HIS A 119 -12.85 -14.82 -0.95
N ALA A 120 -13.74 -14.67 -1.93
CA ALA A 120 -14.14 -15.66 -2.95
C ALA A 120 -14.46 -17.06 -2.40
N GLN A 121 -14.90 -17.15 -1.14
CA GLN A 121 -15.19 -18.42 -0.49
C GLN A 121 -16.32 -18.31 0.53
N ILE A 122 -17.11 -19.37 0.64
CA ILE A 122 -18.08 -19.51 1.72
C ILE A 122 -17.40 -20.13 2.93
N TYR A 123 -17.22 -19.35 3.98
CA TYR A 123 -16.61 -19.80 5.22
C TYR A 123 -17.54 -20.76 6.01
N PRO A 124 -17.00 -21.62 6.88
CA PRO A 124 -17.78 -22.42 7.80
C PRO A 124 -18.76 -21.56 8.62
N ARG A 125 -19.98 -22.05 8.86
CA ARG A 125 -21.05 -21.27 9.51
C ARG A 125 -20.63 -20.71 10.87
N PHE A 126 -19.81 -21.43 11.62
CA PHE A 126 -19.36 -20.96 12.93
C PHE A 126 -18.56 -19.63 12.88
N TYR A 127 -17.96 -19.26 11.73
CA TYR A 127 -17.38 -17.93 11.56
C TYR A 127 -18.43 -16.83 11.69
N MET A 128 -19.60 -17.05 11.08
CA MET A 128 -20.73 -16.13 11.22
C MET A 128 -21.23 -16.06 12.64
N ASP A 129 -21.29 -17.23 13.34
CA ASP A 129 -21.66 -17.27 14.76
C ASP A 129 -20.72 -16.43 15.63
N VAL A 130 -19.41 -16.56 15.41
CA VAL A 130 -18.39 -15.79 16.15
C VAL A 130 -18.44 -14.30 15.76
N ALA A 131 -18.69 -13.98 14.49
CA ALA A 131 -18.85 -12.60 14.04
C ALA A 131 -20.07 -11.92 14.68
N ASP A 132 -21.21 -12.65 14.76
CA ASP A 132 -22.40 -12.19 15.46
C ASP A 132 -22.11 -11.87 16.94
N GLU A 133 -21.38 -12.78 17.63
CA GLU A 133 -21.02 -12.67 19.05
C GLU A 133 -20.03 -11.54 19.33
N MET A 134 -19.09 -11.33 18.44
CA MET A 134 -18.01 -10.35 18.61
C MET A 134 -18.34 -8.96 18.02
N GLY A 135 -19.42 -8.83 17.28
CA GLY A 135 -19.76 -7.57 16.62
C GLY A 135 -18.82 -7.26 15.45
N ILE A 136 -18.63 -8.21 14.55
CA ILE A 136 -17.88 -8.01 13.29
C ILE A 136 -18.87 -8.03 12.13
N CYS A 137 -18.82 -7.01 11.28
CA CYS A 137 -19.61 -6.98 10.06
C CYS A 137 -18.96 -7.84 8.99
N VAL A 138 -19.75 -8.66 8.30
CA VAL A 138 -19.25 -9.58 7.28
C VAL A 138 -19.88 -9.25 5.92
N LEU A 139 -19.04 -8.99 4.91
CA LEU A 139 -19.47 -9.03 3.52
C LEU A 139 -19.45 -10.47 3.06
N ASN A 140 -20.60 -11.10 2.98
CA ASN A 140 -20.71 -12.48 2.55
C ASN A 140 -20.41 -12.59 1.05
N GLU A 141 -19.31 -13.25 0.68
CA GLU A 141 -18.89 -13.38 -0.71
C GLU A 141 -19.02 -14.81 -1.20
N THR A 142 -19.51 -14.94 -2.44
CA THR A 142 -19.65 -16.24 -3.12
C THR A 142 -18.30 -16.75 -3.62
N ALA A 143 -18.30 -18.03 -4.05
CA ALA A 143 -17.15 -18.60 -4.77
C ALA A 143 -17.17 -18.30 -6.29
N ASN A 144 -17.95 -17.31 -6.72
CA ASN A 144 -18.00 -16.88 -8.13
C ASN A 144 -16.79 -15.98 -8.44
N TRP A 145 -15.67 -16.60 -8.66
CA TRP A 145 -14.39 -15.97 -8.92
C TRP A 145 -13.72 -16.60 -10.12
N ALA A 146 -13.41 -15.78 -11.12
CA ALA A 146 -12.66 -16.20 -12.30
C ALA A 146 -11.19 -15.79 -12.13
N SER A 147 -10.29 -16.77 -12.19
CA SER A 147 -8.85 -16.56 -12.22
C SER A 147 -8.19 -17.71 -12.96
N ASP A 148 -6.86 -17.70 -13.05
CA ASP A 148 -6.10 -18.81 -13.62
C ASP A 148 -6.46 -20.12 -12.91
N GLY A 149 -7.05 -21.06 -13.66
CA GLY A 149 -7.53 -22.31 -13.11
C GLY A 149 -8.89 -22.26 -12.41
N GLY A 150 -9.54 -21.08 -12.38
CA GLY A 150 -10.89 -20.90 -11.84
C GLY A 150 -12.01 -21.46 -12.73
N PRO A 151 -13.28 -21.15 -12.39
CA PRO A 151 -14.43 -21.61 -13.13
C PRO A 151 -14.38 -21.23 -14.61
N LYS A 152 -14.87 -22.11 -15.46
CA LYS A 152 -14.93 -21.85 -16.91
C LYS A 152 -16.12 -20.98 -17.25
N LEU A 153 -15.86 -19.68 -17.49
CA LEU A 153 -16.88 -18.68 -17.80
C LEU A 153 -17.57 -18.85 -19.16
N ASP A 154 -17.16 -19.82 -19.97
CA ASP A 154 -17.79 -20.21 -21.21
C ASP A 154 -18.68 -21.48 -21.08
N SER A 155 -18.87 -21.97 -19.85
CA SER A 155 -19.69 -23.12 -19.53
C SER A 155 -21.06 -22.72 -19.03
N GLU A 156 -22.11 -23.14 -19.71
CA GLU A 156 -23.50 -22.94 -19.25
C GLU A 156 -23.73 -23.56 -17.87
N LEU A 157 -23.13 -24.72 -17.61
CA LEU A 157 -23.19 -25.39 -16.31
C LEU A 157 -22.66 -24.47 -15.18
N PHE A 158 -21.61 -23.73 -15.43
CA PHE A 158 -21.10 -22.78 -14.43
C PHE A 158 -22.15 -21.71 -14.08
N TRP A 159 -22.77 -21.10 -15.08
CA TRP A 159 -23.76 -20.05 -14.88
C TRP A 159 -24.99 -20.55 -14.12
N GLU A 160 -25.49 -21.72 -14.44
CA GLU A 160 -26.63 -22.31 -13.73
C GLU A 160 -26.26 -22.74 -12.29
N ALA A 161 -25.10 -23.39 -12.13
CA ALA A 161 -24.63 -23.81 -10.81
C ALA A 161 -24.37 -22.61 -9.89
N SER A 162 -23.88 -21.49 -10.42
CA SER A 162 -23.62 -20.25 -9.65
C SER A 162 -24.90 -19.66 -9.04
N LYS A 163 -26.02 -19.72 -9.76
CA LYS A 163 -27.33 -19.24 -9.27
C LYS A 163 -27.81 -20.04 -8.08
N GLU A 164 -27.76 -21.38 -8.20
CA GLU A 164 -28.19 -22.27 -7.11
C GLU A 164 -27.24 -22.16 -5.90
N HIS A 165 -25.93 -22.05 -6.15
CA HIS A 165 -24.92 -21.81 -5.12
C HIS A 165 -25.22 -20.52 -4.33
N LEU A 166 -25.44 -19.41 -5.03
CA LEU A 166 -25.76 -18.12 -4.40
C LEU A 166 -27.05 -18.20 -3.59
N LYS A 167 -28.11 -18.79 -4.16
CA LYS A 167 -29.39 -18.94 -3.48
C LYS A 167 -29.24 -19.72 -2.17
N ARG A 168 -28.56 -20.86 -2.18
CA ARG A 168 -28.31 -21.67 -0.98
C ARG A 168 -27.48 -20.91 0.05
N PHE A 169 -26.48 -20.16 -0.40
CA PHE A 169 -25.64 -19.37 0.46
C PHE A 169 -26.45 -18.27 1.18
N VAL A 170 -27.24 -17.51 0.44
CA VAL A 170 -28.12 -16.48 1.03
C VAL A 170 -29.08 -17.09 2.04
N LEU A 171 -29.74 -18.21 1.71
CA LEU A 171 -30.64 -18.88 2.63
C LEU A 171 -29.97 -19.42 3.88
N ARG A 172 -28.68 -19.85 3.80
CA ARG A 172 -27.90 -20.32 4.94
C ARG A 172 -27.58 -19.20 5.94
N ASP A 173 -27.18 -18.02 5.43
CA ASP A 173 -26.54 -17.01 6.27
C ASP A 173 -27.38 -15.73 6.49
N ARG A 174 -28.54 -15.59 5.86
CA ARG A 174 -29.38 -14.37 5.98
C ARG A 174 -29.86 -14.03 7.38
N ASN A 175 -29.87 -14.99 8.32
CA ASN A 175 -30.29 -14.75 9.71
C ASN A 175 -29.15 -14.24 10.60
N HIS A 176 -27.90 -14.30 10.14
CA HIS A 176 -26.77 -13.76 10.90
C HIS A 176 -26.81 -12.22 10.94
N ALA A 177 -26.74 -11.67 12.14
CA ALA A 177 -26.79 -10.22 12.36
C ALA A 177 -25.56 -9.51 11.79
N SER A 178 -24.40 -10.18 11.83
CA SER A 178 -23.10 -9.70 11.34
C SER A 178 -23.05 -9.46 9.83
N GLY A 179 -23.81 -10.20 9.03
CA GLY A 179 -23.86 -9.98 7.59
C GLY A 179 -24.39 -8.58 7.25
N PHE A 180 -23.61 -7.76 6.55
CA PHE A 180 -24.08 -6.43 6.11
C PHE A 180 -24.43 -6.36 4.63
N GLY A 181 -23.92 -7.28 3.82
CA GLY A 181 -24.14 -7.31 2.39
C GLY A 181 -23.75 -8.64 1.76
N TRP A 182 -23.87 -8.68 0.45
CA TRP A 182 -23.56 -9.82 -0.39
C TRP A 182 -22.66 -9.38 -1.53
N SER A 183 -21.50 -9.98 -1.65
CA SER A 183 -20.65 -9.90 -2.84
C SER A 183 -20.92 -11.10 -3.73
N ILE A 184 -21.43 -10.83 -4.92
CA ILE A 184 -21.96 -11.86 -5.84
C ILE A 184 -20.91 -12.44 -6.79
N SER A 185 -19.78 -11.75 -6.93
CA SER A 185 -18.59 -12.21 -7.68
C SER A 185 -17.37 -11.41 -7.24
N ASN A 186 -16.19 -11.92 -7.61
CA ASN A 186 -14.90 -11.26 -7.44
C ASN A 186 -14.14 -11.19 -8.76
N GLU A 187 -13.81 -9.99 -9.24
CA GLU A 187 -12.90 -9.72 -10.37
C GLU A 187 -13.20 -10.46 -11.69
N ASN A 188 -14.43 -10.88 -11.95
CA ASN A 188 -14.75 -11.56 -13.20
C ASN A 188 -14.52 -10.67 -14.42
N LYS A 189 -14.94 -9.39 -14.36
CA LYS A 189 -14.78 -8.44 -15.48
C LYS A 189 -13.32 -8.20 -15.83
N PRO A 190 -12.41 -7.82 -14.90
CA PRO A 190 -11.01 -7.64 -15.22
C PRO A 190 -10.37 -8.96 -15.71
N VAL A 191 -10.75 -10.10 -15.18
CA VAL A 191 -10.23 -11.40 -15.64
C VAL A 191 -10.70 -11.71 -17.05
N ILE A 192 -11.98 -11.52 -17.37
CA ILE A 192 -12.52 -11.69 -18.73
C ILE A 192 -11.77 -10.79 -19.73
N LEU A 193 -11.59 -9.51 -19.39
CA LEU A 193 -11.04 -8.53 -20.32
C LEU A 193 -9.52 -8.58 -20.45
N HIS A 194 -8.79 -8.83 -19.36
CA HIS A 194 -7.34 -8.66 -19.31
C HIS A 194 -6.54 -9.95 -19.11
N VAL A 195 -7.13 -11.00 -18.51
CA VAL A 195 -6.46 -12.28 -18.33
C VAL A 195 -6.82 -13.23 -19.47
N TYR A 196 -8.11 -13.41 -19.70
CA TYR A 196 -8.59 -14.29 -20.77
C TYR A 196 -8.62 -13.63 -22.15
N ASN A 197 -8.69 -12.29 -22.17
CA ASN A 197 -8.86 -11.51 -23.42
C ASN A 197 -10.06 -11.98 -24.24
N ARG A 198 -11.21 -12.19 -23.58
CA ARG A 198 -12.45 -12.71 -24.16
C ARG A 198 -13.64 -11.78 -23.92
N PRO A 199 -13.63 -10.57 -24.50
CA PRO A 199 -14.68 -9.56 -24.28
C PRO A 199 -16.07 -10.02 -24.72
N GLU A 200 -16.16 -11.05 -25.58
CA GLU A 200 -17.42 -11.66 -26.00
C GLU A 200 -18.20 -12.35 -24.88
N LEU A 201 -17.56 -12.61 -23.72
CA LEU A 201 -18.23 -13.16 -22.54
C LEU A 201 -18.92 -12.08 -21.68
N MET A 202 -18.66 -10.79 -21.93
CA MET A 202 -19.22 -9.71 -21.13
C MET A 202 -20.76 -9.62 -21.15
N PRO A 203 -21.47 -9.86 -22.27
CA PRO A 203 -22.93 -9.91 -22.25
C PRO A 203 -23.48 -10.96 -21.26
N GLN A 204 -22.88 -12.14 -21.21
CA GLN A 204 -23.25 -13.20 -20.27
C GLN A 204 -22.91 -12.81 -18.82
N GLN A 205 -21.76 -12.17 -18.59
CA GLN A 205 -21.40 -11.66 -17.26
C GLN A 205 -22.39 -10.61 -16.77
N LYS A 206 -22.81 -9.68 -17.62
CA LYS A 206 -23.81 -8.67 -17.26
C LYS A 206 -25.16 -9.31 -16.91
N LYS A 207 -25.61 -10.29 -17.70
CA LYS A 207 -26.82 -11.06 -17.41
C LYS A 207 -26.69 -11.81 -16.07
N ALA A 208 -25.53 -12.34 -15.76
CA ALA A 208 -25.28 -12.99 -14.49
C ALA A 208 -25.36 -12.02 -13.29
N TRP A 209 -24.83 -10.80 -13.39
CA TRP A 209 -24.98 -9.79 -12.33
C TRP A 209 -26.46 -9.44 -12.07
N GLU A 210 -27.27 -9.30 -13.12
CA GLU A 210 -28.71 -9.09 -12.98
C GLU A 210 -29.38 -10.24 -12.24
N ASP A 211 -29.16 -11.47 -12.70
CA ASP A 211 -29.77 -12.69 -12.14
C ASP A 211 -29.32 -12.89 -10.67
N TRP A 212 -28.05 -12.73 -10.39
CA TRP A 212 -27.51 -12.88 -9.03
C TRP A 212 -28.01 -11.80 -8.07
N ARG A 213 -28.05 -10.53 -8.49
CA ARG A 213 -28.67 -9.44 -7.74
C ARG A 213 -30.13 -9.77 -7.38
N ASP A 214 -30.88 -10.24 -8.33
CA ASP A 214 -32.31 -10.53 -8.14
C ASP A 214 -32.53 -11.77 -7.27
N ILE A 215 -31.67 -12.78 -7.36
CA ILE A 215 -31.65 -13.90 -6.41
C ILE A 215 -31.40 -13.44 -4.97
N VAL A 216 -30.44 -12.53 -4.76
CA VAL A 216 -30.19 -11.97 -3.43
C VAL A 216 -31.44 -11.24 -2.93
N ARG A 217 -32.00 -10.32 -3.70
CA ARG A 217 -33.18 -9.51 -3.32
C ARG A 217 -34.39 -10.38 -3.00
N ALA A 218 -34.61 -11.44 -3.76
CA ALA A 218 -35.72 -12.36 -3.54
C ALA A 218 -35.60 -13.17 -2.25
N ASN A 219 -34.38 -13.46 -1.80
CA ASN A 219 -34.12 -14.34 -0.66
C ASN A 219 -33.68 -13.59 0.61
N ASP A 220 -33.15 -12.36 0.48
CA ASP A 220 -32.78 -11.46 1.57
C ASP A 220 -33.02 -10.00 1.21
N PRO A 221 -34.23 -9.48 1.41
CA PRO A 221 -34.55 -8.08 1.14
C PRO A 221 -34.02 -7.11 2.21
N THR A 222 -33.34 -7.61 3.25
CA THR A 222 -32.93 -6.81 4.42
C THR A 222 -31.52 -6.23 4.30
N ARG A 223 -30.74 -6.61 3.26
CA ARG A 223 -29.38 -6.12 3.02
C ARG A 223 -29.30 -5.47 1.64
N PRO A 224 -29.30 -4.12 1.59
CA PRO A 224 -29.28 -3.40 0.32
C PRO A 224 -27.90 -3.37 -0.35
N TRP A 225 -26.80 -3.66 0.39
CA TRP A 225 -25.46 -3.78 -0.17
C TRP A 225 -25.35 -5.06 -0.97
N ILE A 226 -25.28 -4.93 -2.29
CA ILE A 226 -25.02 -6.04 -3.23
C ILE A 226 -23.93 -5.54 -4.15
N SER A 227 -22.75 -6.13 -4.04
CA SER A 227 -21.54 -5.79 -4.80
C SER A 227 -21.07 -6.95 -5.69
N ALA A 228 -20.26 -6.61 -6.67
CA ALA A 228 -19.32 -7.51 -7.33
C ALA A 228 -17.94 -6.88 -7.09
N ASP A 229 -17.17 -7.49 -6.21
CA ASP A 229 -15.96 -6.86 -5.71
C ASP A 229 -14.88 -6.77 -6.80
N GLY A 230 -14.30 -5.57 -6.97
CA GLY A 230 -13.33 -5.28 -8.03
C GLY A 230 -13.94 -5.02 -9.42
N GLU A 231 -15.27 -4.85 -9.51
CA GLU A 231 -16.00 -4.74 -10.78
C GLU A 231 -16.82 -3.43 -10.88
N ASP A 232 -16.42 -2.41 -10.15
CA ASP A 232 -17.15 -1.14 -9.99
C ASP A 232 -18.61 -1.39 -9.57
N ASP A 233 -19.58 -0.87 -10.31
CA ASP A 233 -21.01 -1.08 -10.09
C ASP A 233 -21.66 -2.06 -11.09
N GLY A 234 -20.83 -2.92 -11.71
CA GLY A 234 -21.30 -3.87 -12.72
C GLY A 234 -21.92 -3.17 -13.93
N ASP A 235 -21.30 -2.11 -14.43
CA ASP A 235 -21.78 -1.27 -15.54
C ASP A 235 -23.19 -0.70 -15.29
N GLY A 236 -23.47 -0.26 -14.07
CA GLY A 236 -24.72 0.36 -13.66
C GLY A 236 -25.76 -0.61 -13.03
N ILE A 237 -25.51 -1.90 -13.03
CA ILE A 237 -26.47 -2.95 -12.60
C ILE A 237 -26.59 -2.99 -11.08
N LEU A 238 -25.49 -2.80 -10.34
CA LEU A 238 -25.42 -2.98 -8.90
C LEU A 238 -25.71 -1.70 -8.12
N PRO A 239 -26.24 -1.79 -6.89
CA PRO A 239 -26.62 -0.64 -6.09
C PRO A 239 -25.44 0.11 -5.45
N VAL A 240 -24.25 -0.49 -5.43
CA VAL A 240 -23.03 0.04 -4.84
C VAL A 240 -21.87 -0.11 -5.81
N THR A 241 -20.79 0.63 -5.57
CA THR A 241 -19.56 0.58 -6.36
C THR A 241 -18.43 0.04 -5.51
N VAL A 242 -17.78 -1.03 -5.95
CA VAL A 242 -16.62 -1.60 -5.24
C VAL A 242 -15.47 -1.84 -6.20
N GLY A 243 -14.38 -1.11 -6.01
CA GLY A 243 -13.13 -1.27 -6.75
C GLY A 243 -12.06 -2.02 -5.98
N HIS A 244 -10.96 -2.33 -6.66
CA HIS A 244 -9.75 -2.92 -6.08
C HIS A 244 -8.51 -2.09 -6.44
N TYR A 245 -7.53 -1.99 -5.54
CA TYR A 245 -6.17 -1.43 -5.74
C TYR A 245 -6.11 -0.06 -6.43
N GLY A 246 -7.05 0.82 -6.17
CA GLY A 246 -7.11 2.10 -6.84
C GLY A 246 -6.21 3.18 -6.24
N ASP A 247 -5.65 4.00 -7.11
CA ASP A 247 -5.02 5.28 -6.78
C ASP A 247 -6.07 6.40 -6.55
N MET A 248 -5.61 7.63 -6.38
CA MET A 248 -6.51 8.80 -6.22
C MET A 248 -7.44 9.03 -7.41
N ASN A 249 -7.01 8.71 -8.63
CA ASN A 249 -7.84 8.88 -9.81
C ASN A 249 -8.94 7.83 -9.86
N SER A 250 -8.62 6.60 -9.49
CA SER A 250 -9.59 5.52 -9.32
C SER A 250 -10.62 5.86 -8.24
N MET A 251 -10.19 6.38 -7.09
CA MET A 251 -11.11 6.82 -6.03
C MET A 251 -12.04 7.95 -6.50
N LYS A 252 -11.51 8.94 -7.23
CA LYS A 252 -12.33 10.00 -7.84
C LYS A 252 -13.36 9.45 -8.84
N HIS A 253 -12.97 8.43 -9.62
CA HIS A 253 -13.89 7.74 -10.52
C HIS A 253 -15.03 7.08 -9.74
N TRP A 254 -14.74 6.28 -8.70
CA TRP A 254 -15.76 5.60 -7.91
C TRP A 254 -16.71 6.58 -7.19
N VAL A 255 -16.17 7.65 -6.62
CA VAL A 255 -16.99 8.73 -6.04
C VAL A 255 -17.90 9.36 -7.10
N GLY A 256 -17.37 9.57 -8.32
CA GLY A 256 -18.09 10.18 -9.44
C GLY A 256 -19.30 9.37 -9.94
N ILE A 257 -19.35 8.07 -9.66
CA ILE A 257 -20.52 7.22 -9.99
C ILE A 257 -21.76 7.62 -9.17
N GLY A 258 -21.56 8.23 -7.99
CA GLY A 258 -22.67 8.78 -7.20
C GLY A 258 -23.47 7.74 -6.41
N LYS A 259 -22.91 6.56 -6.17
CA LYS A 259 -23.45 5.49 -5.33
C LYS A 259 -22.61 5.35 -4.05
N PRO A 260 -23.08 4.65 -3.00
CA PRO A 260 -22.20 4.21 -1.93
C PRO A 260 -21.07 3.39 -2.52
N TRP A 261 -19.85 3.70 -2.12
CA TRP A 261 -18.67 3.08 -2.72
C TRP A 261 -17.70 2.51 -1.68
N GLY A 262 -16.85 1.60 -2.13
CA GLY A 262 -15.85 0.98 -1.30
C GLY A 262 -14.70 0.40 -2.08
N ILE A 263 -13.71 -0.10 -1.35
CA ILE A 263 -12.56 -0.82 -1.88
C ILE A 263 -12.49 -2.17 -1.18
N GLY A 264 -12.64 -3.24 -1.97
CA GLY A 264 -12.64 -4.61 -1.48
C GLY A 264 -11.23 -5.16 -1.25
N GLU A 265 -10.24 -4.61 -1.94
CA GLU A 265 -8.83 -5.00 -1.81
C GLU A 265 -7.91 -3.81 -2.03
N HIS A 266 -6.96 -3.62 -1.12
CA HIS A 266 -5.88 -2.66 -1.26
C HIS A 266 -4.63 -3.10 -0.49
N SER A 267 -3.51 -2.40 -0.66
CA SER A 267 -2.27 -2.63 0.07
C SER A 267 -1.80 -4.08 0.04
N MET A 268 -1.61 -4.62 -1.17
CA MET A 268 -1.15 -6.01 -1.38
C MET A 268 0.13 -6.29 -0.60
N ALA A 269 -0.02 -6.72 0.65
CA ALA A 269 1.07 -6.88 1.61
C ALA A 269 2.20 -7.78 1.11
N TYR A 270 1.88 -8.76 0.30
CA TYR A 270 2.84 -9.72 -0.23
C TYR A 270 3.53 -9.28 -1.54
N TYR A 271 3.16 -8.13 -2.09
CA TYR A 271 3.79 -7.56 -3.28
C TYR A 271 4.62 -6.31 -3.01
N GLY A 272 4.77 -5.93 -1.76
CA GLY A 272 5.55 -4.75 -1.38
C GLY A 272 7.03 -4.93 -1.71
N THR A 273 7.45 -4.46 -2.89
CA THR A 273 8.88 -4.41 -3.24
C THR A 273 9.53 -3.16 -2.66
N PRO A 274 10.85 -3.14 -2.47
CA PRO A 274 11.55 -1.95 -2.01
C PRO A 274 11.24 -0.72 -2.87
N GLU A 275 11.23 -0.86 -4.19
CA GLU A 275 10.95 0.23 -5.13
C GLU A 275 9.57 0.81 -4.95
N GLN A 276 8.58 -0.06 -4.74
CA GLN A 276 7.20 0.36 -4.58
C GLN A 276 7.01 1.19 -3.32
N VAL A 277 7.64 0.80 -2.22
CA VAL A 277 7.42 1.41 -0.92
C VAL A 277 8.43 2.50 -0.54
N ALA A 278 9.58 2.56 -1.23
CA ALA A 278 10.63 3.55 -0.98
C ALA A 278 10.16 5.01 -1.14
N LYS A 279 9.11 5.25 -1.94
CA LYS A 279 8.49 6.58 -2.03
C LYS A 279 7.96 7.10 -0.68
N TYR A 280 7.78 6.22 0.31
CA TYR A 280 7.27 6.58 1.63
C TYR A 280 8.37 6.67 2.69
N ASN A 281 9.40 5.81 2.64
CA ASN A 281 10.44 5.77 3.68
C ASN A 281 11.88 5.75 3.14
N GLY A 282 12.07 6.02 1.84
CA GLY A 282 13.39 6.21 1.23
C GLY A 282 14.27 4.96 1.29
N GLU A 283 15.54 5.18 1.61
CA GLU A 283 16.59 4.15 1.66
C GLU A 283 16.25 3.00 2.61
N ARG A 284 15.49 3.24 3.68
CA ARG A 284 15.10 2.21 4.64
C ARG A 284 14.37 1.03 4.01
N ALA A 285 13.64 1.27 2.91
CA ALA A 285 12.98 0.20 2.16
C ALA A 285 13.95 -0.84 1.59
N TYR A 286 15.21 -0.44 1.37
CA TYR A 286 16.26 -1.29 0.81
C TYR A 286 17.18 -1.90 1.88
N GLU A 287 17.20 -1.35 3.08
CA GLU A 287 18.10 -1.78 4.16
C GLU A 287 17.72 -3.14 4.74
N SER A 288 16.41 -3.39 4.88
CA SER A 288 15.92 -4.59 5.58
C SER A 288 14.47 -4.93 5.23
N GLN A 289 14.06 -6.14 5.60
CA GLN A 289 12.65 -6.53 5.56
C GLN A 289 11.79 -5.60 6.42
N LEU A 290 12.27 -5.23 7.61
CA LEU A 290 11.55 -4.31 8.48
C LEU A 290 11.35 -2.95 7.82
N GLY A 291 12.39 -2.38 7.21
CA GLY A 291 12.30 -1.10 6.48
C GLY A 291 11.27 -1.15 5.36
N ARG A 292 11.19 -2.26 4.64
CA ARG A 292 10.16 -2.45 3.61
C ARG A 292 8.77 -2.57 4.20
N MET A 293 8.60 -3.28 5.31
CA MET A 293 7.33 -3.34 6.04
C MET A 293 6.88 -1.98 6.55
N GLU A 294 7.81 -1.15 7.00
CA GLU A 294 7.56 0.24 7.41
C GLU A 294 7.08 1.10 6.24
N GLY A 295 7.70 0.94 5.07
CA GLY A 295 7.27 1.63 3.84
C GLY A 295 5.85 1.25 3.43
N LEU A 296 5.53 -0.06 3.45
CA LEU A 296 4.18 -0.55 3.18
C LEU A 296 3.17 -0.05 4.23
N ALA A 297 3.56 0.02 5.49
CA ALA A 297 2.72 0.55 6.56
C ALA A 297 2.33 2.01 6.30
N ASN A 298 3.29 2.81 5.88
CA ASN A 298 3.08 4.21 5.54
C ASN A 298 2.15 4.36 4.31
N GLU A 299 2.35 3.54 3.27
CA GLU A 299 1.45 3.47 2.12
C GLU A 299 0.02 3.14 2.54
N CYS A 300 -0.16 2.08 3.32
CA CYS A 300 -1.45 1.64 3.81
C CYS A 300 -2.17 2.74 4.62
N TYR A 301 -1.43 3.42 5.50
CA TYR A 301 -1.96 4.54 6.27
C TYR A 301 -2.53 5.63 5.36
N HIS A 302 -1.77 6.06 4.37
CA HIS A 302 -2.19 7.12 3.45
C HIS A 302 -3.37 6.71 2.57
N LEU A 303 -3.39 5.47 2.08
CA LEU A 303 -4.52 4.94 1.31
C LEU A 303 -5.80 4.92 2.13
N LEU A 304 -5.76 4.40 3.36
CA LEU A 304 -6.90 4.40 4.26
C LEU A 304 -7.37 5.81 4.63
N ALA A 305 -6.42 6.72 4.85
CA ALA A 305 -6.71 8.12 5.11
C ALA A 305 -7.48 8.77 3.95
N ASN A 306 -7.00 8.57 2.72
CA ASN A 306 -7.64 9.11 1.52
C ASN A 306 -9.03 8.50 1.31
N GLN A 307 -9.17 7.18 1.42
CA GLN A 307 -10.45 6.50 1.29
C GLN A 307 -11.49 7.03 2.27
N ARG A 308 -11.08 7.17 3.53
CA ARG A 308 -11.93 7.70 4.59
C ARG A 308 -12.32 9.16 4.35
N ASN A 309 -11.37 10.00 3.94
CA ASN A 309 -11.61 11.41 3.63
C ASN A 309 -12.56 11.58 2.44
N MET A 310 -12.53 10.69 1.48
CA MET A 310 -13.40 10.69 0.30
C MET A 310 -14.75 9.99 0.55
N GLY A 311 -15.02 9.53 1.77
CA GLY A 311 -16.32 8.99 2.15
C GLY A 311 -16.56 7.53 1.76
N ALA A 312 -15.52 6.71 1.67
CA ALA A 312 -15.69 5.28 1.45
C ALA A 312 -16.55 4.65 2.54
N SER A 313 -17.61 3.96 2.15
CA SER A 313 -18.50 3.24 3.08
C SER A 313 -17.90 1.90 3.51
N TYR A 314 -17.00 1.34 2.71
CA TYR A 314 -16.40 0.04 2.91
C TYR A 314 -14.94 0.04 2.42
N SER A 315 -14.00 -0.46 3.23
CA SER A 315 -12.60 -0.57 2.88
C SER A 315 -11.96 -1.77 3.57
N THR A 316 -11.42 -2.69 2.78
CA THR A 316 -10.68 -3.85 3.30
C THR A 316 -9.31 -3.97 2.66
N VAL A 317 -8.32 -4.28 3.49
CA VAL A 317 -6.97 -4.59 3.04
C VAL A 317 -6.90 -6.03 2.51
N PHE A 318 -6.08 -6.28 1.52
CA PHE A 318 -5.79 -7.62 1.04
C PHE A 318 -4.29 -7.91 1.20
N ASN A 319 -3.92 -8.65 2.22
CA ASN A 319 -4.67 -9.11 3.40
C ASN A 319 -3.82 -8.97 4.67
N MET A 320 -4.45 -9.16 5.82
CA MET A 320 -3.75 -9.06 7.12
C MET A 320 -2.64 -10.09 7.28
N ALA A 321 -2.85 -11.31 6.80
CA ALA A 321 -1.84 -12.35 6.87
C ALA A 321 -1.93 -13.24 5.63
N TRP A 322 -0.83 -13.34 4.91
CA TRP A 322 -0.75 -14.24 3.78
C TRP A 322 -0.84 -15.68 4.25
N TYR A 323 -1.84 -16.38 3.79
CA TYR A 323 -2.16 -17.75 4.20
C TYR A 323 -2.28 -17.98 5.72
N ALA A 324 -2.33 -16.91 6.50
CA ALA A 324 -2.58 -16.95 7.93
C ALA A 324 -1.61 -17.79 8.77
N LEU A 325 -0.42 -18.01 8.29
CA LEU A 325 0.57 -18.88 8.89
C LEU A 325 1.75 -18.09 9.41
N LYS A 326 2.38 -18.58 10.46
CA LYS A 326 3.60 -17.98 10.99
C LYS A 326 4.72 -18.14 9.97
N PRO A 327 5.38 -17.05 9.56
CA PRO A 327 6.49 -17.11 8.64
C PRO A 327 7.67 -17.88 9.23
N LEU A 328 8.41 -18.59 8.38
CA LEU A 328 9.72 -19.11 8.72
C LEU A 328 10.73 -17.95 8.85
N PRO A 329 11.81 -18.11 9.64
CA PRO A 329 12.87 -17.14 9.67
C PRO A 329 13.47 -16.92 8.28
N LEU A 330 13.59 -15.65 7.88
CA LEU A 330 14.14 -15.28 6.59
C LEU A 330 15.58 -15.78 6.43
N GLY A 331 15.90 -16.19 5.23
CA GLY A 331 17.25 -16.68 4.86
C GLY A 331 17.64 -18.00 5.51
N LYS A 332 16.81 -18.59 6.34
CA LYS A 332 17.06 -19.91 6.89
C LYS A 332 16.68 -20.98 5.88
N LYS A 333 17.69 -21.60 5.32
CA LYS A 333 17.56 -22.69 4.35
C LYS A 333 17.96 -24.00 5.01
N ASP A 334 17.13 -24.49 5.90
CA ASP A 334 17.35 -25.75 6.57
C ASP A 334 16.38 -26.81 6.07
N MET A 335 16.89 -27.69 5.24
CA MET A 335 16.12 -28.81 4.70
C MET A 335 16.07 -30.02 5.62
N THR A 336 16.79 -29.98 6.73
CA THR A 336 16.88 -31.10 7.68
C THR A 336 15.91 -30.96 8.84
N THR A 337 15.55 -29.73 9.17
CA THR A 337 14.59 -29.44 10.25
C THR A 337 13.16 -29.56 9.74
N GLN A 338 12.38 -30.46 10.32
CA GLN A 338 10.96 -30.54 10.04
C GLN A 338 10.22 -29.34 10.68
N PRO A 339 9.25 -28.72 9.96
CA PRO A 339 8.44 -27.67 10.55
C PRO A 339 7.67 -28.18 11.79
N ASP A 340 7.69 -27.40 12.85
CA ASP A 340 6.85 -27.64 14.01
C ASP A 340 5.50 -26.97 13.77
N ILE A 341 4.49 -27.74 13.41
CA ILE A 341 3.15 -27.26 13.07
C ILE A 341 2.57 -26.41 14.19
N SER A 342 2.89 -26.70 15.46
CA SER A 342 2.37 -25.93 16.60
C SER A 342 2.97 -24.52 16.69
N LYS A 343 4.18 -24.30 16.17
CA LYS A 343 4.93 -23.05 16.26
C LYS A 343 5.06 -22.34 14.91
N ASP A 344 5.26 -23.12 13.85
CA ASP A 344 5.62 -22.60 12.54
C ASP A 344 4.43 -22.55 11.57
N GLY A 345 3.28 -23.10 11.95
CA GLY A 345 2.09 -23.19 11.13
C GLY A 345 2.02 -24.46 10.29
N VAL A 346 1.14 -24.46 9.32
CA VAL A 346 0.91 -25.60 8.42
C VAL A 346 1.50 -25.29 7.05
N PHE A 347 2.25 -26.23 6.51
CA PHE A 347 2.88 -26.14 5.21
C PHE A 347 2.16 -26.99 4.18
N PHE A 348 2.14 -26.49 2.93
CA PHE A 348 1.64 -27.29 1.83
C PHE A 348 2.64 -28.38 1.48
N THR A 349 2.14 -29.58 1.29
CA THR A 349 2.82 -30.76 0.81
C THR A 349 4.19 -31.03 1.44
N GLU A 350 5.23 -30.46 0.91
CA GLU A 350 6.61 -30.65 1.36
C GLU A 350 7.31 -29.33 1.46
N TYR A 351 8.00 -29.11 2.56
CA TYR A 351 8.93 -27.99 2.68
C TYR A 351 10.17 -28.30 1.83
N LYS A 352 10.46 -27.44 0.87
CA LYS A 352 11.66 -27.49 0.04
C LYS A 352 12.34 -26.14 0.01
N GLU A 353 13.67 -26.16 0.10
CA GLU A 353 14.45 -24.92 -0.01
C GLU A 353 14.16 -24.20 -1.32
N GLY A 354 13.90 -22.91 -1.25
CA GLY A 354 13.64 -22.06 -2.40
C GLY A 354 12.34 -22.34 -3.13
N VAL A 355 11.55 -23.33 -2.70
CA VAL A 355 10.22 -23.60 -3.25
C VAL A 355 9.21 -22.77 -2.47
N PRO A 356 8.42 -21.94 -3.16
CA PRO A 356 7.38 -21.18 -2.51
C PRO A 356 6.32 -22.11 -1.92
N GLY A 357 6.05 -21.92 -0.68
CA GLY A 357 4.96 -22.51 0.05
C GLY A 357 4.25 -21.43 0.84
N VAL A 358 3.87 -21.74 2.04
CA VAL A 358 3.38 -20.76 3.00
C VAL A 358 4.59 -20.16 3.75
N GLN A 359 5.48 -19.59 3.01
CA GLN A 359 6.78 -19.11 3.49
C GLN A 359 6.91 -17.62 3.25
N PRO A 360 7.59 -16.88 4.12
CA PRO A 360 7.83 -15.46 3.93
C PRO A 360 8.67 -15.17 2.67
N GLU A 361 9.34 -16.18 2.14
CA GLU A 361 10.12 -16.08 0.91
C GLU A 361 9.30 -15.69 -0.31
N ARG A 362 8.03 -16.08 -0.35
CA ARG A 362 7.15 -15.74 -1.48
C ARG A 362 6.60 -14.34 -1.43
N VAL A 363 6.56 -13.79 -0.26
CA VAL A 363 5.71 -12.67 0.04
C VAL A 363 6.54 -11.52 0.58
N GLY A 364 6.03 -10.36 0.35
CA GLY A 364 6.56 -9.14 0.93
C GLY A 364 6.21 -9.02 2.42
N PRO A 365 6.21 -7.79 2.92
CA PRO A 365 5.86 -7.51 4.29
C PRO A 365 4.42 -7.91 4.60
N TYR A 366 4.22 -8.44 5.80
CA TYR A 366 2.92 -8.81 6.32
C TYR A 366 2.27 -7.69 7.13
N CYS A 367 0.95 -7.73 7.25
CA CYS A 367 0.22 -6.91 8.21
C CYS A 367 0.31 -7.53 9.61
N THR A 368 0.07 -8.83 9.71
CA THR A 368 0.18 -9.62 10.93
C THR A 368 0.45 -11.08 10.61
N THR A 369 0.84 -11.84 11.61
CA THR A 369 1.00 -13.28 11.53
C THR A 369 0.11 -13.94 12.57
N PHE A 370 -0.71 -14.92 12.16
CA PHE A 370 -1.56 -15.67 13.08
C PHE A 370 -0.90 -16.96 13.51
N ASN A 371 -1.06 -17.28 14.79
CA ASN A 371 -0.69 -18.58 15.32
C ASN A 371 -1.88 -19.54 15.16
N PRO A 372 -1.66 -20.79 14.72
CA PRO A 372 -2.74 -21.75 14.47
C PRO A 372 -3.58 -22.11 15.67
N GLY A 373 -3.11 -21.80 16.87
CA GLY A 373 -3.82 -22.09 18.13
C GLY A 373 -3.57 -23.48 18.70
N TYR A 374 -2.54 -24.17 18.22
CA TYR A 374 -2.12 -25.47 18.78
C TYR A 374 -1.29 -25.34 20.06
N ASP A 375 -0.52 -24.25 20.18
CA ASP A 375 0.25 -23.94 21.38
C ASP A 375 -0.44 -22.81 22.16
N PRO A 376 -0.95 -23.09 23.37
CA PRO A 376 -1.63 -22.08 24.19
C PRO A 376 -0.68 -21.01 24.76
N ASN A 377 0.63 -21.22 24.69
CA ASN A 377 1.63 -20.27 25.16
C ASN A 377 2.02 -19.23 24.09
N LEU A 378 1.63 -19.45 22.84
CA LEU A 378 1.84 -18.47 21.79
C LEU A 378 0.73 -17.41 21.79
N PRO A 379 1.05 -16.15 21.47
CA PRO A 379 0.02 -15.14 21.26
C PRO A 379 -0.89 -15.54 20.09
N LEU A 380 -2.14 -15.05 20.08
CA LEU A 380 -3.07 -15.35 19.00
C LEU A 380 -2.57 -14.88 17.65
N TYR A 381 -1.88 -13.76 17.63
CA TYR A 381 -1.27 -13.18 16.45
C TYR A 381 -0.10 -12.28 16.83
N ASP A 382 0.81 -12.10 15.88
CA ASP A 382 1.95 -11.19 15.98
C ASP A 382 1.73 -10.01 15.00
N PRO A 383 1.51 -8.79 15.47
CA PRO A 383 1.33 -7.64 14.61
C PRO A 383 2.66 -7.21 13.97
N TRP A 384 2.56 -6.65 12.75
CA TRP A 384 3.67 -6.06 12.00
C TRP A 384 3.40 -4.57 11.75
N PRO A 385 4.34 -3.79 11.22
CA PRO A 385 4.17 -2.34 11.04
C PRO A 385 2.88 -1.93 10.33
N MET A 386 2.43 -2.66 9.33
CA MET A 386 1.18 -2.36 8.62
C MET A 386 -0.06 -2.48 9.51
N TYR A 387 -0.08 -3.43 10.46
CA TYR A 387 -1.14 -3.55 11.45
C TYR A 387 -1.26 -2.29 12.31
N ASP A 388 -0.11 -1.74 12.76
CA ASP A 388 -0.08 -0.52 13.56
C ASP A 388 -0.53 0.70 12.75
N ALA A 389 -0.17 0.75 11.47
CA ALA A 389 -0.64 1.78 10.54
C ALA A 389 -2.16 1.74 10.35
N MET A 390 -2.72 0.54 10.17
CA MET A 390 -4.18 0.36 10.08
C MET A 390 -4.88 0.76 11.38
N ARG A 391 -4.34 0.38 12.53
CA ARG A 391 -4.86 0.78 13.84
C ARG A 391 -4.92 2.29 13.99
N ALA A 392 -3.87 2.99 13.59
CA ALA A 392 -3.80 4.44 13.59
C ALA A 392 -4.79 5.08 12.61
N ALA A 393 -4.84 4.59 11.37
CA ALA A 393 -5.71 5.13 10.33
C ALA A 393 -7.21 4.95 10.65
N ASN A 394 -7.57 3.87 11.35
CA ASN A 394 -8.95 3.57 11.73
C ASN A 394 -9.38 4.24 13.04
N ALA A 395 -8.45 4.82 13.81
CA ALA A 395 -8.77 5.46 15.08
C ALA A 395 -9.67 6.68 14.90
N PRO A 396 -10.55 6.98 15.87
CA PRO A 396 -11.31 8.23 15.88
C PRO A 396 -10.40 9.44 16.14
N GLY A 397 -10.88 10.65 15.82
CA GLY A 397 -10.17 11.89 16.17
C GLY A 397 -8.90 12.14 15.37
N HIS A 398 -8.88 11.76 14.13
CA HIS A 398 -7.75 11.83 13.24
C HIS A 398 -7.21 13.27 13.03
N PRO A 399 -5.90 13.55 13.18
CA PRO A 399 -5.34 14.85 12.87
C PRO A 399 -5.11 14.99 11.36
N ALA A 400 -5.59 16.03 10.76
CA ALA A 400 -5.16 16.48 9.43
C ALA A 400 -5.20 15.44 8.28
N TRP A 401 -6.32 14.71 8.11
CA TRP A 401 -6.52 13.85 6.93
C TRP A 401 -6.26 14.57 5.62
N SER A 402 -6.64 15.84 5.54
CA SER A 402 -6.39 16.68 4.38
C SER A 402 -4.92 16.83 4.00
N ALA A 403 -4.00 16.66 4.97
CA ALA A 403 -2.57 16.72 4.71
C ALA A 403 -2.07 15.55 3.84
N TYR A 404 -2.84 14.48 3.73
CA TYR A 404 -2.53 13.27 2.99
C TYR A 404 -3.44 13.04 1.79
N ALA A 405 -4.42 13.92 1.55
CA ALA A 405 -5.40 13.77 0.47
C ALA A 405 -4.75 13.68 -0.92
N ASP A 406 -3.51 14.09 -1.06
CA ASP A 406 -2.78 14.14 -2.32
C ASP A 406 -1.32 13.71 -2.12
N ILE A 407 -1.14 12.46 -1.71
CA ILE A 407 0.20 11.89 -1.45
C ILE A 407 1.07 11.87 -2.70
N ASP A 408 0.45 11.74 -3.89
CA ASP A 408 1.18 11.72 -5.17
C ASP A 408 1.73 13.10 -5.55
N LYS A 409 1.30 14.15 -4.84
CA LYS A 409 1.76 15.53 -5.03
C LYS A 409 2.77 16.00 -3.99
N LYS A 410 3.49 15.10 -3.34
CA LYS A 410 4.66 15.49 -2.55
C LYS A 410 5.66 16.19 -3.47
N GLN A 411 5.82 17.47 -3.26
CA GLN A 411 6.87 18.25 -3.91
C GLN A 411 8.12 18.15 -3.03
N TYR A 412 9.27 17.93 -3.65
CA TYR A 412 10.55 17.89 -2.95
C TYR A 412 11.28 19.21 -3.17
N GLU A 413 11.72 19.82 -2.10
CA GLU A 413 12.65 20.93 -2.23
C GLU A 413 14.05 20.38 -2.52
N ALA A 414 14.71 20.99 -3.47
CA ALA A 414 16.11 20.68 -3.74
C ALA A 414 16.95 20.95 -2.50
N PRO A 415 17.74 20.00 -2.01
CA PRO A 415 18.71 20.31 -0.99
C PRO A 415 19.61 21.39 -1.56
N THR A 416 19.78 22.49 -0.82
CA THR A 416 20.75 23.51 -1.17
C THR A 416 22.16 22.93 -1.01
N ALA A 417 22.64 22.25 -2.05
CA ALA A 417 24.07 22.13 -2.20
C ALA A 417 24.60 23.56 -2.38
N THR A 418 25.75 23.87 -1.79
CA THR A 418 26.50 25.06 -2.18
C THR A 418 26.78 24.89 -3.67
N PRO A 419 26.16 25.66 -4.57
CA PRO A 419 26.32 25.40 -6.00
C PRO A 419 27.79 25.48 -6.36
N ALA A 420 28.28 24.54 -7.13
CA ALA A 420 29.40 24.81 -8.00
C ALA A 420 29.11 26.11 -8.77
N GLU A 421 30.12 26.87 -9.17
CA GLU A 421 29.88 28.09 -9.94
C GLU A 421 28.81 27.85 -11.01
N LYS A 422 27.76 28.66 -10.99
CA LYS A 422 26.66 28.54 -11.96
C LYS A 422 27.19 28.64 -13.37
N TYR A 423 26.69 27.78 -14.26
CA TYR A 423 26.94 27.92 -15.67
C TYR A 423 26.39 29.24 -16.19
N LYS A 424 27.16 29.95 -17.00
CA LYS A 424 26.70 31.16 -17.64
C LYS A 424 25.81 30.84 -18.84
N GLU A 425 26.09 29.73 -19.48
CA GLU A 425 25.43 29.33 -20.72
C GLU A 425 25.07 27.86 -20.68
N VAL A 426 23.81 27.55 -20.95
CA VAL A 426 23.29 26.20 -21.14
C VAL A 426 22.85 26.08 -22.60
N ILE A 427 23.39 25.13 -23.31
CA ILE A 427 23.05 24.87 -24.73
C ILE A 427 22.34 23.51 -24.78
N PHE A 428 21.15 23.49 -25.34
CA PHE A 428 20.46 22.23 -25.62
C PHE A 428 20.79 21.73 -27.00
N ILE A 429 21.03 20.42 -27.14
CA ILE A 429 21.16 19.71 -28.41
C ILE A 429 20.21 18.52 -28.41
N GLY A 430 19.31 18.50 -29.40
CA GLY A 430 18.29 17.48 -29.57
C GLY A 430 17.31 17.84 -30.68
N GLY A 431 16.39 16.95 -31.00
CA GLY A 431 15.31 17.19 -31.94
C GLY A 431 14.30 18.24 -31.46
N ASP A 432 13.56 18.84 -32.37
CA ASP A 432 12.49 19.79 -32.02
C ASP A 432 11.37 19.18 -31.20
N ASP A 433 11.16 17.87 -31.32
CA ASP A 433 10.19 17.04 -30.62
C ASP A 433 10.77 16.35 -29.35
N SER A 434 11.97 16.76 -28.93
CA SER A 434 12.62 16.18 -27.76
C SER A 434 11.77 16.35 -26.50
N LYS A 435 11.39 15.23 -25.89
CA LYS A 435 10.69 15.22 -24.60
C LYS A 435 11.56 15.83 -23.49
N LEU A 436 12.87 15.58 -23.51
CA LEU A 436 13.80 16.15 -22.55
C LEU A 436 13.77 17.67 -22.61
N LYS A 437 13.77 18.24 -23.83
CA LYS A 437 13.67 19.69 -24.01
C LYS A 437 12.39 20.25 -23.40
N GLY A 438 11.26 19.63 -23.68
CA GLY A 438 9.97 20.04 -23.12
C GLY A 438 9.95 20.07 -21.59
N ILE A 439 10.61 19.11 -20.94
CA ILE A 439 10.72 19.05 -19.47
C ILE A 439 11.64 20.17 -18.98
N LEU A 440 12.78 20.39 -19.62
CA LEU A 440 13.72 21.45 -19.25
C LEU A 440 13.10 22.85 -19.43
N ASP A 441 12.33 23.06 -20.46
CA ASP A 441 11.57 24.30 -20.70
C ASP A 441 10.53 24.49 -19.59
N ALA A 442 9.80 23.43 -19.20
CA ALA A 442 8.83 23.47 -18.11
C ALA A 442 9.49 23.71 -16.73
N GLN A 443 10.73 23.25 -16.52
CA GLN A 443 11.56 23.57 -15.35
C GLN A 443 12.09 25.02 -15.38
N GLY A 444 11.84 25.77 -16.44
CA GLY A 444 12.30 27.15 -16.56
C GLY A 444 13.78 27.30 -16.94
N VAL A 445 14.41 26.22 -17.42
CA VAL A 445 15.81 26.29 -17.92
C VAL A 445 15.86 27.18 -19.15
N LYS A 446 16.81 28.14 -19.15
CA LYS A 446 16.98 29.05 -20.27
C LYS A 446 18.20 28.65 -21.10
N PHE A 447 17.98 28.42 -22.36
CA PHE A 447 19.04 28.09 -23.30
C PHE A 447 19.61 29.31 -23.99
N ALA A 448 20.95 29.36 -24.08
CA ALA A 448 21.66 30.42 -24.77
C ALA A 448 21.63 30.18 -26.30
N ALA A 449 21.35 31.24 -27.05
CA ALA A 449 21.36 31.18 -28.50
C ALA A 449 22.77 31.25 -29.11
N LYS A 450 23.75 31.73 -28.35
CA LYS A 450 25.16 31.89 -28.76
C LYS A 450 26.10 31.52 -27.63
N ILE A 451 27.25 31.00 -27.99
CA ILE A 451 28.33 30.64 -27.09
C ILE A 451 29.29 31.83 -26.98
N THR A 452 29.44 32.37 -25.77
CA THR A 452 30.34 33.49 -25.49
C THR A 452 31.43 33.14 -24.47
N ALA A 453 31.18 32.16 -23.59
CA ALA A 453 32.09 31.77 -22.55
C ALA A 453 32.23 30.23 -22.45
N PRO A 454 32.92 29.55 -23.37
CA PRO A 454 33.00 28.07 -23.39
C PRO A 454 33.44 27.42 -22.10
N ALA A 455 34.36 28.01 -21.36
CA ALA A 455 34.85 27.50 -20.07
C ALA A 455 33.80 27.55 -18.94
N ARG A 456 32.65 28.17 -19.15
CA ARG A 456 31.53 28.26 -18.18
C ARG A 456 30.20 27.87 -18.81
N MET A 457 30.23 26.98 -19.76
CA MET A 457 29.05 26.48 -20.42
C MET A 457 28.89 24.96 -20.25
N ILE A 458 27.65 24.50 -20.36
CA ILE A 458 27.33 23.11 -20.45
C ILE A 458 26.42 22.83 -21.63
N TYR A 459 26.71 21.76 -22.35
CA TYR A 459 25.79 21.16 -23.29
C TYR A 459 24.89 20.17 -22.55
N ILE A 460 23.57 20.31 -22.68
CA ILE A 460 22.59 19.25 -22.31
C ILE A 460 22.15 18.63 -23.63
N VAL A 461 22.43 17.35 -23.78
CA VAL A 461 22.24 16.64 -25.03
C VAL A 461 21.23 15.50 -24.82
N ASP A 462 20.21 15.50 -25.67
CA ASP A 462 19.29 14.36 -25.74
C ASP A 462 20.04 13.18 -26.36
N GLY A 463 20.33 12.17 -25.53
CA GLY A 463 21.09 10.98 -25.89
C GLY A 463 20.43 10.11 -26.97
N THR A 464 19.14 10.34 -27.25
CA THR A 464 18.43 9.65 -28.35
C THR A 464 18.62 10.34 -29.71
N TYR A 465 19.12 11.57 -29.71
CA TYR A 465 19.36 12.38 -30.92
C TYR A 465 20.67 12.00 -31.60
N THR A 466 20.67 11.95 -32.93
CA THR A 466 21.88 11.72 -33.73
C THR A 466 22.53 13.05 -34.12
N LEU A 467 23.71 13.32 -33.56
CA LEU A 467 24.47 14.54 -33.85
C LEU A 467 24.84 14.67 -35.32
N SER A 468 24.64 15.82 -35.89
CA SER A 468 25.16 16.18 -37.20
C SER A 468 26.68 16.38 -37.15
N VAL A 469 27.34 16.35 -38.34
CA VAL A 469 28.78 16.61 -38.46
C VAL A 469 29.14 18.03 -37.97
N ALA A 470 28.25 19.00 -38.21
CA ALA A 470 28.47 20.40 -37.81
C ALA A 470 28.39 20.55 -36.29
N GLU A 471 27.41 19.89 -35.64
CA GLU A 471 27.26 19.89 -34.18
C GLU A 471 28.45 19.23 -33.51
N LYS A 472 28.86 18.03 -33.95
CA LYS A 472 30.06 17.35 -33.43
C LYS A 472 31.30 18.25 -33.51
N LYS A 473 31.52 18.88 -34.64
CA LYS A 473 32.67 19.80 -34.85
C LYS A 473 32.60 20.99 -33.89
N SER A 474 31.43 21.58 -33.71
CA SER A 474 31.20 22.71 -32.79
C SER A 474 31.41 22.28 -31.33
N MET A 475 30.86 21.13 -30.95
CA MET A 475 31.04 20.60 -29.61
C MET A 475 32.50 20.33 -29.26
N LEU A 476 33.22 19.62 -30.13
CA LEU A 476 34.65 19.32 -29.92
C LEU A 476 35.49 20.62 -29.82
N ALA A 477 35.18 21.64 -30.60
CA ALA A 477 35.89 22.92 -30.53
C ALA A 477 35.65 23.68 -29.20
N ASN A 478 34.47 23.50 -28.56
CA ASN A 478 34.13 24.11 -27.27
C ASN A 478 34.60 23.25 -26.09
N ILE A 479 34.56 21.94 -26.21
CA ILE A 479 35.14 20.99 -25.26
C ILE A 479 36.64 21.29 -25.08
N ALA A 480 37.36 21.46 -26.15
CA ALA A 480 38.76 21.84 -26.11
C ALA A 480 39.03 23.18 -25.39
N LYS A 481 38.00 24.02 -25.19
CA LYS A 481 38.06 25.29 -24.45
C LYS A 481 37.45 25.15 -23.03
N GLY A 482 37.10 23.96 -22.56
CA GLY A 482 36.62 23.69 -21.24
C GLY A 482 35.11 23.65 -21.07
N ALA A 483 34.35 23.46 -22.16
CA ALA A 483 32.91 23.24 -22.08
C ALA A 483 32.59 21.85 -21.51
N ASP A 484 31.62 21.79 -20.61
CA ASP A 484 31.09 20.52 -20.07
C ASP A 484 30.00 19.94 -20.99
N VAL A 485 29.82 18.62 -20.89
CA VAL A 485 28.83 17.90 -21.69
C VAL A 485 28.03 16.97 -20.79
N TRP A 486 26.69 17.05 -20.89
CA TRP A 486 25.79 16.14 -20.22
C TRP A 486 24.89 15.44 -21.24
N ILE A 487 25.14 14.17 -21.51
CA ILE A 487 24.35 13.31 -22.38
C ILE A 487 23.34 12.54 -21.53
N TRP A 488 22.06 12.75 -21.81
CA TRP A 488 20.97 12.13 -21.06
C TRP A 488 20.19 11.14 -21.91
N GLY A 489 20.01 9.91 -21.43
CA GLY A 489 19.22 8.90 -22.14
C GLY A 489 19.94 8.23 -23.31
N LEU A 490 21.24 8.00 -23.19
CA LEU A 490 22.04 7.33 -24.23
C LEU A 490 21.47 5.96 -24.60
N THR A 491 21.42 5.67 -25.91
CA THR A 491 20.83 4.44 -26.47
C THR A 491 21.82 3.67 -27.34
N PRO A 492 21.59 2.38 -27.64
CA PRO A 492 22.42 1.60 -28.56
C PRO A 492 22.49 2.18 -29.98
N GLN A 493 21.45 2.92 -30.39
CA GLN A 493 21.41 3.55 -31.73
C GLN A 493 22.34 4.74 -31.81
N THR A 494 22.61 5.41 -30.72
CA THR A 494 23.34 6.67 -30.69
C THR A 494 24.72 6.59 -30.04
N VAL A 495 25.01 5.56 -29.27
CA VAL A 495 26.25 5.42 -28.53
C VAL A 495 27.51 5.57 -29.38
N ASN A 496 27.53 5.03 -30.60
CA ASN A 496 28.67 5.11 -31.49
C ASN A 496 28.93 6.55 -31.98
N VAL A 497 27.85 7.31 -32.19
CA VAL A 497 27.93 8.72 -32.58
C VAL A 497 28.52 9.58 -31.47
N TYR A 498 28.12 9.28 -30.20
CA TYR A 498 28.63 9.99 -29.04
C TYR A 498 30.07 9.58 -28.67
N ASN A 499 30.49 8.36 -28.95
CA ASN A 499 31.87 7.92 -28.77
C ASN A 499 32.87 8.71 -29.67
N GLU A 500 32.38 9.37 -30.72
CA GLU A 500 33.25 10.24 -31.56
C GLU A 500 33.59 11.56 -30.84
N ILE A 501 32.84 11.97 -29.83
CA ILE A 501 33.09 13.20 -29.07
C ILE A 501 33.54 12.96 -27.64
N LEU A 502 33.36 11.73 -27.12
CA LEU A 502 33.79 11.34 -25.78
C LEU A 502 35.29 11.08 -25.72
N PRO A 503 35.96 11.41 -24.60
CA PRO A 503 37.39 11.20 -24.42
C PRO A 503 37.78 9.72 -24.29
N LEU A 504 36.87 8.87 -23.89
CA LEU A 504 36.98 7.43 -23.77
C LEU A 504 35.67 6.76 -24.20
N PRO A 505 35.73 5.56 -24.75
CA PRO A 505 34.52 4.90 -25.23
C PRO A 505 33.61 4.42 -24.10
N VAL A 506 32.29 4.48 -24.35
CA VAL A 506 31.23 3.84 -23.57
C VAL A 506 30.57 2.75 -24.41
N ALA A 507 30.12 1.71 -23.72
CA ALA A 507 29.25 0.68 -24.27
C ALA A 507 28.01 0.52 -23.38
N LEU A 508 26.99 -0.16 -23.88
CA LEU A 508 25.73 -0.36 -23.21
C LEU A 508 25.41 -1.85 -23.07
N ASP A 509 25.04 -2.26 -21.87
CA ASP A 509 24.47 -3.59 -21.61
C ASP A 509 22.95 -3.48 -21.55
N ASN A 510 22.27 -4.39 -22.24
CA ASN A 510 20.80 -4.44 -22.25
C ASN A 510 20.28 -5.08 -20.95
N LEU A 511 20.05 -4.27 -19.97
CA LEU A 511 19.57 -4.72 -18.65
C LEU A 511 18.49 -3.77 -18.14
N LYS A 512 17.25 -4.25 -18.09
CA LYS A 512 16.15 -3.49 -17.46
C LYS A 512 16.40 -3.34 -15.96
N ARG A 513 16.23 -2.11 -15.49
CA ARG A 513 16.41 -1.72 -14.09
C ARG A 513 15.27 -0.85 -13.63
N SER A 514 14.88 -1.03 -12.38
CA SER A 514 13.79 -0.28 -11.76
C SER A 514 14.18 0.39 -10.45
N SER A 515 15.24 -0.07 -9.80
CA SER A 515 15.74 0.49 -8.55
C SER A 515 17.08 1.15 -8.76
N PHE A 516 17.33 2.23 -8.03
CA PHE A 516 18.52 3.04 -8.17
C PHE A 516 19.20 3.29 -6.83
N LEU A 517 20.54 3.26 -6.83
CA LEU A 517 21.39 3.54 -5.68
C LEU A 517 22.23 4.77 -5.97
N PRO A 518 21.80 5.97 -5.51
CA PRO A 518 22.59 7.18 -5.69
C PRO A 518 23.89 7.09 -4.90
N VAL A 519 25.00 7.35 -5.57
CA VAL A 519 26.28 7.58 -4.90
C VAL A 519 26.35 9.07 -4.58
N GLN A 520 26.39 9.44 -3.29
CA GLN A 520 26.26 10.82 -2.82
C GLN A 520 27.36 11.75 -3.31
N LYS A 521 27.30 12.11 -4.58
CA LYS A 521 28.22 13.02 -5.28
C LYS A 521 27.53 14.34 -5.61
N SER A 522 28.28 15.29 -6.18
CA SER A 522 27.84 16.66 -6.35
C SER A 522 26.46 16.84 -7.00
N TRP A 523 26.17 16.12 -8.08
CA TRP A 523 24.92 16.26 -8.83
C TRP A 523 23.77 15.41 -8.28
N ILE A 524 24.10 14.37 -7.56
CA ILE A 524 23.13 13.44 -6.97
C ILE A 524 22.92 13.72 -5.48
N ARG A 525 23.76 14.58 -4.91
CA ARG A 525 23.73 14.90 -3.49
C ARG A 525 22.35 15.34 -3.02
N GLY A 526 21.89 14.71 -1.96
CA GLY A 526 20.59 14.96 -1.35
C GLY A 526 19.44 14.16 -1.92
N LEU A 527 19.68 13.33 -2.96
CA LEU A 527 18.72 12.40 -3.51
C LEU A 527 18.93 10.99 -2.93
N ASN A 528 17.87 10.22 -2.86
CA ASN A 528 17.85 8.84 -2.42
C ASN A 528 17.15 7.94 -3.45
N ASN A 529 17.06 6.64 -3.21
CA ASN A 529 16.42 5.70 -4.13
C ASN A 529 15.00 6.10 -4.50
N SER A 530 14.25 6.56 -3.52
CA SER A 530 12.84 6.90 -3.75
C SER A 530 12.65 8.07 -4.70
N ASP A 531 13.63 8.95 -4.83
CA ASP A 531 13.58 10.10 -5.72
C ASP A 531 13.72 9.72 -7.20
N PHE A 532 14.32 8.56 -7.48
CA PHE A 532 14.45 8.01 -8.82
C PHE A 532 13.32 7.04 -9.18
N TYR A 533 12.37 6.80 -8.28
CA TYR A 533 11.19 6.00 -8.56
C TYR A 533 10.08 6.89 -9.15
N PHE A 534 10.16 7.13 -10.44
CA PHE A 534 9.25 7.98 -11.18
C PHE A 534 8.41 7.23 -12.24
N CYS A 535 8.51 5.91 -12.25
CA CYS A 535 7.67 5.03 -13.05
C CYS A 535 6.68 4.28 -12.14
N GLU A 536 5.53 3.93 -12.69
CA GLU A 536 4.65 2.95 -12.03
C GLU A 536 5.35 1.59 -11.94
N LEU A 537 5.10 0.86 -10.85
CA LEU A 537 5.68 -0.47 -10.63
C LEU A 537 5.48 -1.42 -11.82
N GLN A 538 4.31 -1.36 -12.44
CA GLN A 538 3.97 -2.17 -13.61
C GLN A 538 4.75 -1.78 -14.86
N ARG A 539 5.36 -0.61 -14.89
CA ARG A 539 6.06 -0.02 -16.05
C ARG A 539 7.44 0.51 -15.68
N ALA A 540 8.04 -0.04 -14.64
CA ALA A 540 9.29 0.43 -14.06
C ALA A 540 10.50 0.15 -14.97
N ASP A 541 10.54 0.80 -16.10
CA ASP A 541 11.62 0.76 -17.10
C ASP A 541 12.37 2.09 -17.13
N ALA A 542 12.74 2.63 -15.96
CA ALA A 542 13.44 3.91 -15.87
C ALA A 542 14.82 3.89 -16.54
N SER A 543 15.42 2.72 -16.65
CA SER A 543 16.60 2.50 -17.51
C SER A 543 16.54 1.11 -18.13
N GLU A 544 16.74 1.03 -19.45
CA GLU A 544 16.82 -0.23 -20.20
C GLU A 544 18.27 -0.70 -20.36
N TYR A 545 19.22 0.17 -20.15
CA TYR A 545 20.64 -0.08 -20.37
C TYR A 545 21.46 0.35 -19.18
N SER A 546 22.53 -0.37 -18.91
CA SER A 546 23.62 0.05 -18.03
C SER A 546 24.82 0.48 -18.86
N LEU A 547 25.66 1.33 -18.26
CA LEU A 547 26.89 1.83 -18.85
C LEU A 547 28.05 0.90 -18.57
N THR A 548 28.88 0.62 -19.58
CA THR A 548 30.14 -0.12 -19.48
C THR A 548 31.22 0.55 -20.34
N GLY A 549 32.45 0.04 -20.29
CA GLY A 549 33.58 0.51 -21.07
C GLY A 549 34.51 1.45 -20.33
N ALA A 550 35.58 1.87 -21.01
CA ALA A 550 36.71 2.56 -20.40
C ALA A 550 36.35 3.87 -19.69
N LEU A 551 35.40 4.63 -20.20
CA LEU A 551 34.93 5.86 -19.54
C LEU A 551 34.28 5.55 -18.18
N VAL A 552 33.59 4.43 -18.07
CA VAL A 552 32.94 3.99 -16.83
C VAL A 552 33.95 3.48 -15.81
N GLU A 553 34.93 2.72 -16.27
CA GLU A 553 35.99 2.15 -15.43
C GLU A 553 36.90 3.22 -14.82
N GLU A 554 37.21 4.28 -15.58
CA GLU A 554 38.02 5.41 -15.11
C GLU A 554 37.20 6.55 -14.51
N GLY A 555 35.88 6.52 -14.71
CA GLY A 555 34.96 7.56 -14.26
C GLY A 555 34.48 7.43 -12.83
N GLU A 556 33.78 8.45 -12.39
CA GLU A 556 33.09 8.49 -11.11
C GLU A 556 31.62 8.11 -11.32
N VAL A 557 31.20 7.00 -10.73
CA VAL A 557 29.78 6.60 -10.77
C VAL A 557 28.97 7.51 -9.86
N LEU A 558 27.92 8.13 -10.40
CA LEU A 558 27.00 9.00 -9.68
C LEU A 558 25.74 8.24 -9.28
N LEU A 559 25.27 7.32 -10.14
CA LEU A 559 24.07 6.53 -9.92
C LEU A 559 24.28 5.12 -10.45
N ASN A 560 23.97 4.16 -9.61
CA ASN A 560 23.86 2.76 -9.99
C ASN A 560 22.40 2.36 -10.15
N ALA A 561 22.12 1.37 -10.99
CA ALA A 561 20.83 0.71 -11.06
C ALA A 561 20.91 -0.72 -10.53
N CYS A 562 19.84 -1.16 -9.89
CA CYS A 562 19.73 -2.47 -9.26
C CYS A 562 18.70 -3.33 -9.97
N LYS A 563 18.85 -4.64 -9.80
CA LYS A 563 18.03 -5.66 -10.44
C LYS A 563 16.89 -6.12 -9.56
N THR A 564 15.92 -5.25 -9.29
CA THR A 564 14.78 -5.54 -8.43
C THR A 564 13.45 -5.60 -9.19
N ASP A 565 13.47 -6.19 -10.39
CA ASP A 565 12.26 -6.36 -11.17
C ASP A 565 11.39 -7.49 -10.59
N TRP A 566 10.37 -7.12 -9.82
CA TRP A 566 9.39 -8.03 -9.25
C TRP A 566 8.67 -8.88 -10.29
N ARG A 567 8.41 -8.35 -11.47
CA ARG A 567 7.78 -9.10 -12.57
C ARG A 567 8.70 -10.17 -13.12
N ALA A 568 9.98 -9.85 -13.26
CA ALA A 568 10.97 -10.87 -13.64
C ALA A 568 11.06 -11.95 -12.58
N TRP A 569 10.99 -11.59 -11.28
CA TRP A 569 10.92 -12.56 -10.21
C TRP A 569 9.68 -13.45 -10.30
N ASN A 570 8.50 -12.89 -10.54
CA ASN A 570 7.25 -13.65 -10.70
C ASN A 570 7.29 -14.66 -11.86
N LYS A 571 8.04 -14.34 -12.91
CA LYS A 571 8.22 -15.21 -14.08
C LYS A 571 9.29 -16.28 -13.91
N ARG A 572 10.07 -16.26 -12.82
CA ARG A 572 11.07 -17.29 -12.57
C ARG A 572 10.43 -18.64 -12.26
N PRO A 573 11.08 -19.77 -12.62
CA PRO A 573 10.68 -21.07 -12.15
C PRO A 573 10.52 -21.11 -10.63
N GLU A 574 9.56 -21.87 -10.13
CA GLU A 574 9.24 -21.94 -8.70
C GLU A 574 10.45 -22.34 -7.85
N GLU A 575 11.27 -23.27 -8.35
CA GLU A 575 12.48 -23.75 -7.69
C GLU A 575 13.58 -22.68 -7.56
N LEU A 576 13.48 -21.59 -8.33
CA LEU A 576 14.40 -20.44 -8.25
C LEU A 576 13.82 -19.27 -7.44
N LYS A 577 12.59 -19.37 -6.98
CA LYS A 577 11.96 -18.37 -6.12
C LYS A 577 12.35 -18.68 -4.68
N THR A 578 13.15 -17.83 -4.09
CA THR A 578 13.49 -17.85 -2.66
C THR A 578 12.78 -16.69 -1.96
N ALA A 579 13.11 -16.40 -0.71
CA ALA A 579 12.55 -15.28 0.02
C ALA A 579 12.56 -14.01 -0.83
N SER A 580 11.39 -13.48 -1.13
CA SER A 580 11.28 -12.28 -1.98
C SER A 580 11.97 -11.08 -1.34
N THR A 581 11.85 -10.94 -0.03
CA THR A 581 12.53 -9.88 0.74
C THR A 581 14.05 -10.00 0.68
N VAL A 582 14.58 -11.16 1.01
CA VAL A 582 16.03 -11.42 0.98
C VAL A 582 16.58 -11.25 -0.43
N ARG A 583 15.85 -11.72 -1.42
CA ARG A 583 16.26 -11.60 -2.81
C ARG A 583 16.24 -10.15 -3.30
N SER A 584 15.22 -9.39 -2.98
CA SER A 584 15.15 -7.97 -3.35
C SER A 584 16.30 -7.19 -2.73
N GLU A 585 16.59 -7.41 -1.46
CA GLU A 585 17.71 -6.78 -0.76
C GLU A 585 19.06 -7.18 -1.39
N TYR A 586 19.23 -8.44 -1.73
CA TYR A 586 20.44 -8.92 -2.40
C TYR A 586 20.59 -8.32 -3.81
N GLU A 587 19.52 -8.31 -4.59
CA GLU A 587 19.57 -7.79 -5.96
C GLU A 587 19.73 -6.27 -5.99
N CYS A 588 19.29 -5.53 -4.96
CA CYS A 588 19.57 -4.10 -4.80
C CYS A 588 21.07 -3.82 -4.60
N THR A 589 21.86 -4.77 -4.12
CA THR A 589 23.30 -4.62 -3.97
C THR A 589 24.09 -4.96 -5.22
N ALA A 590 23.49 -5.69 -6.17
CA ALA A 590 24.10 -6.04 -7.47
C ALA A 590 23.95 -4.85 -8.45
N ALA A 591 24.66 -3.79 -8.17
CA ALA A 591 24.54 -2.51 -8.85
C ALA A 591 25.33 -2.43 -10.15
N THR A 592 24.76 -1.77 -11.17
CA THR A 592 25.42 -1.45 -12.44
C THR A 592 25.32 0.04 -12.73
N PRO A 593 26.37 0.70 -13.28
CA PRO A 593 26.35 2.12 -13.53
C PRO A 593 25.29 2.53 -14.58
N VAL A 594 24.55 3.60 -14.30
CA VAL A 594 23.60 4.23 -15.22
C VAL A 594 23.79 5.74 -15.35
N PHE A 595 24.59 6.32 -14.47
CA PHE A 595 24.99 7.71 -14.55
C PHE A 595 26.42 7.85 -14.05
N VAL A 596 27.30 8.33 -14.92
CA VAL A 596 28.75 8.41 -14.69
C VAL A 596 29.26 9.79 -15.04
N LYS A 597 30.22 10.29 -14.28
CA LYS A 597 30.99 11.51 -14.55
C LYS A 597 32.44 11.13 -14.87
N TYR A 598 32.96 11.71 -15.92
CA TYR A 598 34.37 11.61 -16.24
C TYR A 598 34.97 12.99 -16.49
N ARG A 599 36.18 13.24 -16.02
CA ARG A 599 36.87 14.50 -16.24
C ARG A 599 38.08 14.31 -17.13
N LYS A 600 38.13 15.09 -18.21
CA LYS A 600 39.28 15.18 -19.06
C LYS A 600 39.71 16.67 -19.19
N ASP A 601 40.92 16.96 -18.75
CA ASP A 601 41.47 18.33 -18.73
C ASP A 601 40.52 19.31 -17.98
N ALA A 602 40.05 20.34 -18.65
CA ALA A 602 39.13 21.34 -18.10
C ALA A 602 37.64 20.96 -18.21
N SER A 603 37.29 19.90 -18.95
CA SER A 603 35.92 19.55 -19.27
C SER A 603 35.46 18.32 -18.49
N CYS A 604 34.19 18.35 -18.04
CA CYS A 604 33.49 17.22 -17.46
C CYS A 604 32.48 16.63 -18.44
N PHE A 605 32.40 15.31 -18.45
CA PHE A 605 31.46 14.54 -19.25
C PHE A 605 30.54 13.79 -18.30
N TYR A 606 29.24 14.01 -18.41
CA TYR A 606 28.19 13.35 -17.65
C TYR A 606 27.37 12.51 -18.61
N ILE A 607 27.34 11.20 -18.38
CA ILE A 607 26.72 10.23 -19.28
C ILE A 607 25.66 9.46 -18.52
N SER A 608 24.43 9.45 -19.01
CA SER A 608 23.32 8.73 -18.38
C SER A 608 22.53 7.92 -19.41
N THR A 609 22.05 6.75 -18.98
CA THR A 609 21.08 5.92 -19.70
C THR A 609 19.66 6.06 -19.14
N LEU A 610 19.44 6.93 -18.15
CA LEU A 610 18.12 7.18 -17.60
C LEU A 610 17.20 7.77 -18.65
N LYS A 611 15.95 7.33 -18.65
CA LYS A 611 14.89 7.94 -19.44
C LYS A 611 14.52 9.32 -18.88
N GLU A 612 13.76 10.07 -19.62
CA GLU A 612 13.21 11.35 -19.20
C GLU A 612 12.27 11.19 -17.98
N PHE A 613 12.25 12.17 -17.10
CA PHE A 613 11.44 12.20 -15.89
C PHE A 613 10.01 12.72 -16.11
N THR A 614 9.37 12.39 -17.20
CA THR A 614 8.09 13.00 -17.61
C THR A 614 6.85 12.41 -17.04
N ASN A 615 6.92 11.23 -16.45
CA ASN A 615 5.73 10.44 -16.12
C ASN A 615 5.28 10.59 -14.67
N SER A 616 5.92 11.46 -13.90
CA SER A 616 5.50 11.74 -12.53
C SER A 616 6.00 13.11 -12.06
N GLU A 617 5.24 13.71 -11.17
CA GLU A 617 5.61 14.94 -10.46
C GLU A 617 6.91 14.76 -9.66
N LYS A 618 7.09 13.57 -9.11
CA LYS A 618 8.30 13.19 -8.39
C LYS A 618 9.54 13.17 -9.30
N GLY A 619 9.44 12.58 -10.48
CA GLY A 619 10.53 12.58 -11.45
C GLY A 619 10.89 13.99 -11.91
N TYR A 620 9.87 14.83 -12.09
CA TYR A 620 10.03 16.25 -12.41
C TYR A 620 10.81 17.00 -11.31
N ASN A 621 10.46 16.77 -10.04
CA ASN A 621 11.15 17.35 -8.89
C ASN A 621 12.59 16.83 -8.75
N THR A 622 12.81 15.55 -8.98
CA THR A 622 14.15 14.95 -8.96
C THR A 622 15.06 15.60 -9.99
N LEU A 623 14.57 15.82 -11.21
CA LEU A 623 15.33 16.53 -12.24
C LEU A 623 15.68 17.96 -11.81
N GLY A 624 14.75 18.67 -11.20
CA GLY A 624 14.99 20.02 -10.65
C GLY A 624 16.13 20.04 -9.62
N VAL A 625 16.19 19.03 -8.74
CA VAL A 625 17.32 18.86 -7.77
C VAL A 625 18.64 18.66 -8.50
N ILE A 626 18.66 17.77 -9.49
CA ILE A 626 19.88 17.49 -10.29
C ILE A 626 20.36 18.73 -11.02
N LEU A 627 19.46 19.48 -11.65
CA LEU A 627 19.78 20.73 -12.37
C LEU A 627 20.40 21.77 -11.42
N LYS A 628 19.79 22.00 -10.26
CA LYS A 628 20.32 22.94 -9.25
C LYS A 628 21.70 22.50 -8.72
N ASN A 629 21.85 21.21 -8.43
CA ASN A 629 23.14 20.67 -7.99
C ASN A 629 24.23 20.78 -9.06
N ALA A 630 23.84 20.73 -10.34
CA ALA A 630 24.74 20.96 -11.46
C ALA A 630 25.10 22.45 -11.67
N GLY A 631 24.44 23.37 -10.98
CA GLY A 631 24.63 24.83 -11.19
C GLY A 631 23.83 25.38 -12.37
N ILE A 632 22.77 24.70 -12.77
CA ILE A 632 21.84 25.15 -13.79
C ILE A 632 20.64 25.82 -13.13
N ASP A 633 20.34 27.05 -13.53
CA ASP A 633 19.18 27.77 -12.99
C ASP A 633 17.88 27.14 -13.51
N CYS A 634 16.97 26.84 -12.58
CA CYS A 634 15.64 26.35 -12.86
C CYS A 634 14.66 26.84 -11.78
N ASN A 635 13.36 26.58 -12.01
CA ASN A 635 12.33 26.97 -11.06
C ASN A 635 12.56 26.34 -9.67
N GLU A 636 12.18 27.09 -8.64
CA GLU A 636 12.21 26.57 -7.28
C GLU A 636 11.07 25.58 -7.06
N ILE A 637 11.37 24.54 -6.28
CA ILE A 637 10.44 23.49 -5.93
C ILE A 637 10.20 23.56 -4.42
N GLU A 638 8.94 23.69 -4.02
CA GLU A 638 8.55 23.73 -2.60
C GLU A 638 8.22 22.32 -2.12
N VAL A 639 8.80 21.92 -1.00
CA VAL A 639 8.48 20.65 -0.31
C VAL A 639 7.41 20.88 0.74
N LYS A 640 6.37 20.07 0.72
CA LYS A 640 5.36 19.97 1.78
C LYS A 640 5.22 18.53 2.20
N SER A 641 5.57 18.19 3.44
CA SER A 641 5.31 16.86 3.98
C SER A 641 5.04 16.90 5.47
N ASN A 642 4.06 16.11 5.90
CA ASN A 642 3.88 15.73 7.28
C ASN A 642 4.33 14.28 7.45
N GLU A 643 5.01 13.99 8.57
CA GLU A 643 5.43 12.63 8.89
C GLU A 643 4.49 12.00 9.91
N VAL A 644 4.25 10.71 9.76
CA VAL A 644 3.43 9.91 10.67
C VAL A 644 4.28 8.80 11.24
N PHE A 645 4.27 8.68 12.56
CA PHE A 645 4.88 7.58 13.28
C PHE A 645 3.82 6.75 13.99
N PHE A 646 4.11 5.48 14.09
CA PHE A 646 3.26 4.52 14.77
C PHE A 646 4.00 3.95 15.98
N LEU A 647 3.28 3.78 17.07
CA LEU A 647 3.79 3.08 18.25
C LEU A 647 3.31 1.64 18.25
N ARG A 648 4.22 0.74 18.55
CA ARG A 648 3.98 -0.67 18.70
C ARG A 648 4.70 -1.14 19.98
N ASP A 649 3.94 -1.62 20.97
CA ASP A 649 4.48 -2.15 22.22
C ASP A 649 5.56 -1.25 22.83
N ASN A 650 5.29 0.05 22.89
CA ASN A 650 6.23 1.10 23.32
C ASN A 650 7.46 1.29 22.41
N GLN A 651 7.43 0.77 21.18
CA GLN A 651 8.45 1.04 20.18
C GLN A 651 7.91 1.93 19.08
N LEU A 652 8.73 2.86 18.62
CA LEU A 652 8.42 3.67 17.44
C LEU A 652 8.74 2.91 16.16
N ILE A 653 7.80 2.93 15.24
CA ILE A 653 8.04 2.60 13.85
C ILE A 653 8.45 3.90 13.15
N PHE A 654 9.45 3.84 12.26
CA PHE A 654 10.11 5.00 11.66
C PHE A 654 10.84 5.90 12.67
N PRO A 655 11.82 5.38 13.42
CA PRO A 655 12.44 6.10 14.52
C PRO A 655 13.37 7.24 14.08
N VAL A 656 13.68 7.36 12.78
CA VAL A 656 14.64 8.34 12.26
C VAL A 656 13.98 9.20 11.20
N VAL A 657 14.13 10.51 11.33
CA VAL A 657 13.77 11.51 10.32
C VAL A 657 14.99 12.24 9.83
N THR A 658 15.02 12.56 8.57
CA THR A 658 16.14 13.19 7.87
C THR A 658 15.74 14.53 7.24
N LYS A 659 16.73 15.26 6.79
CA LYS A 659 16.58 16.63 6.24
C LYS A 659 15.62 16.77 5.06
N ASP A 660 15.40 15.70 4.33
CA ASP A 660 14.47 15.64 3.19
C ASP A 660 12.99 15.78 3.60
N ARG A 661 12.72 15.71 4.92
CA ARG A 661 11.37 15.87 5.49
C ARG A 661 11.11 17.28 6.03
N LEU A 662 12.11 18.15 6.03
CA LEU A 662 11.99 19.50 6.51
C LEU A 662 11.25 20.40 5.50
N VAL A 663 10.38 21.25 6.01
CA VAL A 663 9.63 22.25 5.24
C VAL A 663 10.20 23.64 5.55
N LYS A 664 10.49 24.40 4.53
CA LYS A 664 10.96 25.79 4.67
C LYS A 664 9.88 26.67 5.29
N LYS A 665 10.27 27.47 6.26
CA LYS A 665 9.46 28.52 6.89
C LYS A 665 10.19 29.86 6.82
N ALA A 666 9.51 30.94 7.13
CA ALA A 666 10.08 32.28 7.07
C ALA A 666 11.31 32.45 7.98
N ASP A 667 11.36 31.75 9.10
CA ASP A 667 12.35 31.84 10.18
C ASP A 667 13.23 30.58 10.32
N GLY A 668 13.29 29.73 9.31
CA GLY A 668 14.10 28.50 9.35
C GLY A 668 13.42 27.32 8.69
N TRP A 669 13.54 26.14 9.27
CA TRP A 669 12.99 24.88 8.79
C TRP A 669 12.14 24.22 9.86
N ALA A 670 11.08 23.56 9.46
CA ALA A 670 10.18 22.89 10.41
C ALA A 670 9.77 21.50 9.90
N LEU A 671 9.41 20.66 10.85
CA LEU A 671 8.83 19.34 10.59
C LEU A 671 7.73 19.09 11.62
N ASP A 672 6.55 18.72 11.15
CA ASP A 672 5.47 18.23 11.99
C ASP A 672 5.39 16.71 11.84
N ILE A 673 5.40 16.02 12.97
CA ILE A 673 5.32 14.57 13.08
C ILE A 673 4.06 14.21 13.86
N TYR A 674 3.30 13.26 13.37
CA TYR A 674 2.13 12.76 14.08
C TYR A 674 2.40 11.35 14.59
N VAL A 675 2.22 11.16 15.90
CA VAL A 675 2.44 9.87 16.57
C VAL A 675 1.12 9.39 17.15
N PHE A 676 0.71 8.20 16.75
CA PHE A 676 -0.44 7.54 17.35
C PHE A 676 0.02 6.64 18.50
N SER A 677 -0.44 6.93 19.71
CA SER A 677 -0.19 6.14 20.92
C SER A 677 -1.44 5.31 21.24
N PRO A 678 -1.45 4.01 20.93
CA PRO A 678 -2.59 3.15 21.23
C PRO A 678 -2.70 2.88 22.72
N ARG A 679 -3.92 2.58 23.18
CA ARG A 679 -4.09 1.98 24.51
C ARG A 679 -3.55 0.55 24.46
N PRO A 680 -2.75 0.10 25.45
CA PRO A 680 -2.35 -1.30 25.53
C PRO A 680 -3.56 -2.23 25.59
N LEU A 681 -3.52 -3.33 24.84
CA LEU A 681 -4.64 -4.28 24.76
C LEU A 681 -4.87 -5.04 26.10
N ASP A 682 -3.81 -5.18 26.89
CA ASP A 682 -3.82 -5.94 28.13
C ASP A 682 -4.26 -5.14 29.36
N ASP A 683 -4.44 -3.82 29.23
CA ASP A 683 -4.71 -2.91 30.34
C ASP A 683 -6.13 -2.31 30.28
N LEU A 684 -7.14 -3.16 30.29
CA LEU A 684 -8.52 -2.70 30.51
C LEU A 684 -8.82 -2.28 31.97
N LEU A 685 -7.92 -2.57 32.91
CA LEU A 685 -8.14 -2.43 34.35
C LEU A 685 -7.12 -1.55 35.10
N ILE A 686 -6.06 -1.09 34.47
CA ILE A 686 -5.03 -0.23 35.07
C ILE A 686 -4.89 1.05 34.26
N GLU A 687 -4.68 2.20 34.90
CA GLU A 687 -4.34 3.42 34.16
C GLU A 687 -3.06 3.18 33.35
N PRO A 688 -3.12 3.35 32.01
CA PRO A 688 -1.99 2.98 31.17
C PRO A 688 -0.80 3.87 31.51
N ASN A 689 0.34 3.25 31.74
CA ASN A 689 1.61 3.94 31.80
C ASN A 689 1.90 4.47 30.38
N MET A 690 1.63 5.76 30.16
CA MET A 690 1.80 6.36 28.82
C MET A 690 3.27 6.34 28.44
N PRO A 691 3.62 5.94 27.21
CA PRO A 691 5.01 5.89 26.77
C PRO A 691 5.64 7.30 26.80
N LYS A 692 6.90 7.34 27.16
CA LYS A 692 7.71 8.55 27.12
C LYS A 692 8.71 8.42 25.97
N LEU A 693 8.91 9.52 25.26
CA LEU A 693 9.86 9.55 24.16
C LEU A 693 11.15 10.25 24.57
N THR A 694 12.24 9.74 24.06
CA THR A 694 13.50 10.48 23.95
C THR A 694 13.74 10.83 22.49
N LEU A 695 14.00 12.10 22.21
CA LEU A 695 14.34 12.60 20.89
C LEU A 695 15.75 13.19 20.90
N VAL A 696 16.59 12.68 20.03
CA VAL A 696 17.92 13.24 19.76
C VAL A 696 17.90 13.92 18.39
N VAL A 697 18.10 15.23 18.37
CA VAL A 697 18.11 16.04 17.14
C VAL A 697 19.52 16.53 16.86
N LYS A 698 20.05 16.21 15.68
CA LYS A 698 21.27 16.83 15.18
C LYS A 698 20.93 18.18 14.57
N ALA A 699 21.05 19.21 15.36
CA ALA A 699 20.90 20.61 15.00
C ALA A 699 21.51 21.47 16.12
N LYS A 700 22.08 22.60 15.76
CA LYS A 700 22.63 23.58 16.71
C LYS A 700 21.51 24.32 17.43
N GLU A 701 20.48 24.70 16.69
CA GLU A 701 19.32 25.42 17.19
C GLU A 701 18.08 24.59 16.92
N CYS A 702 17.46 24.07 17.96
CA CYS A 702 16.27 23.24 17.86
C CYS A 702 15.22 23.70 18.88
N GLN A 703 13.99 23.83 18.42
CA GLN A 703 12.81 24.04 19.26
C GLN A 703 11.87 22.84 19.06
N LEU A 704 11.37 22.31 20.15
CA LEU A 704 10.46 21.18 20.18
C LEU A 704 9.15 21.54 20.87
N ALA A 705 8.04 21.18 20.27
CA ALA A 705 6.73 21.21 20.92
C ALA A 705 5.99 19.90 20.70
N ILE A 706 5.22 19.46 21.69
CA ILE A 706 4.30 18.31 21.57
C ILE A 706 2.91 18.82 21.94
N ASN A 707 1.94 18.61 21.04
CA ASN A 707 0.56 19.09 21.19
C ASN A 707 0.55 20.59 21.59
N ASP A 708 1.35 21.40 20.89
CA ASP A 708 1.57 22.84 21.07
C ASP A 708 2.24 23.25 22.39
N LYS A 709 2.61 22.32 23.25
CA LYS A 709 3.39 22.57 24.47
C LYS A 709 4.89 22.48 24.17
N ALA A 710 5.62 23.57 24.41
CA ALA A 710 7.07 23.62 24.22
C ALA A 710 7.84 22.81 25.28
N TYR A 711 8.93 22.19 24.87
CA TYR A 711 9.83 21.41 25.71
C TYR A 711 11.26 21.91 25.59
N THR A 712 11.97 21.89 26.71
CA THR A 712 13.38 22.27 26.77
C THR A 712 14.26 21.05 26.65
N ALA A 713 15.35 21.14 25.91
CA ALA A 713 16.31 20.05 25.79
C ALA A 713 16.93 19.69 27.17
N ALA A 714 16.99 18.40 27.46
CA ALA A 714 17.65 17.87 28.65
C ALA A 714 19.17 18.05 28.56
N SER A 715 19.73 18.02 27.37
CA SER A 715 21.12 18.40 27.07
C SER A 715 21.21 18.98 25.66
N GLN A 716 22.08 19.94 25.47
CA GLN A 716 22.34 20.59 24.18
C GLN A 716 23.82 20.94 24.05
N ASN A 717 24.38 20.73 22.89
CA ASN A 717 25.70 21.16 22.50
C ASN A 717 25.66 21.80 21.09
N ARG A 718 26.79 22.13 20.51
CA ARG A 718 26.86 22.81 19.21
C ARG A 718 26.43 21.94 18.00
N HIS A 719 26.17 20.65 18.21
CA HIS A 719 25.83 19.71 17.14
C HIS A 719 24.51 18.99 17.38
N GLU A 720 24.06 18.89 18.64
CA GLU A 720 22.98 18.00 19.00
C GLU A 720 22.18 18.52 20.20
N ALA A 721 20.87 18.35 20.17
CA ALA A 721 19.96 18.56 21.28
C ALA A 721 19.26 17.24 21.63
N THR A 722 19.22 16.89 22.92
CA THR A 722 18.52 15.71 23.42
C THR A 722 17.36 16.13 24.31
N TYR A 723 16.16 15.67 23.97
CA TYR A 723 14.96 15.83 24.76
C TYR A 723 14.60 14.46 25.37
N LYS A 724 14.23 14.43 26.65
CA LYS A 724 13.91 13.21 27.39
C LYS A 724 12.54 13.30 28.04
N GLU A 725 12.00 12.12 28.37
CA GLU A 725 10.72 11.99 29.08
C GLU A 725 9.57 12.79 28.45
N LEU A 726 9.53 12.83 27.12
CA LEU A 726 8.50 13.50 26.37
C LEU A 726 7.20 12.71 26.45
N PRO A 727 6.14 13.20 27.12
CA PRO A 727 4.92 12.43 27.31
C PRO A 727 4.08 12.41 26.03
N LEU A 728 3.51 11.27 25.71
CA LEU A 728 2.48 11.13 24.69
C LEU A 728 1.12 10.91 25.36
N LEU A 729 0.11 11.57 24.84
CA LEU A 729 -1.28 11.29 25.22
C LEU A 729 -1.80 10.08 24.44
N GLN A 730 -2.78 9.38 25.00
CA GLN A 730 -3.48 8.34 24.24
C GLN A 730 -4.13 8.93 22.99
N GLY A 731 -4.00 8.23 21.86
CA GLY A 731 -4.45 8.71 20.56
C GLY A 731 -3.36 9.48 19.82
N TRP A 732 -3.76 10.47 19.05
CA TRP A 732 -2.86 11.23 18.21
C TRP A 732 -2.12 12.32 18.97
N ASN A 733 -0.82 12.42 18.71
CA ASN A 733 0.07 13.45 19.21
C ASN A 733 0.77 14.13 18.04
N LYS A 734 0.86 15.44 18.08
CA LYS A 734 1.62 16.23 17.12
C LYS A 734 2.94 16.65 17.74
N ILE A 735 4.05 16.28 17.12
CA ILE A 735 5.40 16.72 17.51
C ILE A 735 5.87 17.71 16.45
N SER A 736 6.15 18.94 16.86
CA SER A 736 6.63 20.01 15.99
C SER A 736 8.10 20.28 16.30
N ILE A 737 8.96 20.18 15.30
CA ILE A 737 10.39 20.48 15.39
C ILE A 737 10.66 21.71 14.51
N LYS A 738 11.37 22.71 15.07
CA LYS A 738 11.90 23.84 14.29
C LYS A 738 13.41 23.92 14.47
N ILE A 739 14.11 24.15 13.38
CA ILE A 739 15.57 24.31 13.38
C ILE A 739 15.98 25.56 12.63
N GLY A 740 17.17 26.06 12.94
CA GLY A 740 17.76 27.21 12.25
C GLY A 740 18.14 26.92 10.81
N GLU A 741 18.29 27.97 10.01
CA GLU A 741 18.63 27.88 8.57
C GLU A 741 19.93 27.09 8.31
N ARG A 742 20.91 27.24 9.20
CA ARG A 742 22.24 26.62 9.06
C ARG A 742 22.26 25.14 9.39
N ASP A 743 21.25 24.64 10.07
CA ASP A 743 21.21 23.27 10.59
C ASP A 743 20.60 22.28 9.60
N LYS A 744 19.96 22.75 8.53
CA LYS A 744 19.24 21.90 7.57
C LYS A 744 20.07 20.73 7.05
N ASN A 745 21.30 20.98 6.61
CA ASN A 745 22.11 19.99 5.93
C ASN A 745 22.62 18.86 6.83
N GLU A 746 22.71 19.12 8.13
CA GLU A 746 23.16 18.17 9.14
C GLU A 746 22.00 17.56 9.93
N PHE A 747 20.78 18.02 9.70
CA PHE A 747 19.61 17.61 10.45
C PHE A 747 19.36 16.12 10.36
N SER A 748 19.19 15.51 11.51
CA SER A 748 18.49 14.24 11.69
C SER A 748 17.83 14.21 13.06
N GLY A 749 16.66 13.61 13.15
CA GLY A 749 15.97 13.35 14.42
C GLY A 749 15.91 11.85 14.65
N ASN A 750 16.31 11.39 15.82
CA ASN A 750 16.22 10.00 16.23
C ASN A 750 15.30 9.89 17.44
N PHE A 751 14.20 9.16 17.27
CA PHE A 751 13.21 8.93 18.30
C PHE A 751 13.38 7.54 18.89
N ARG A 752 13.21 7.43 20.20
CA ARG A 752 13.09 6.16 20.90
C ARG A 752 12.05 6.27 22.00
N CYS A 753 11.37 5.20 22.31
CA CYS A 753 10.58 5.07 23.52
C CYS A 753 11.49 4.68 24.68
N ASP A 754 11.29 5.33 25.81
CA ASP A 754 11.99 5.02 27.07
C ASP A 754 11.16 4.02 27.90
#